data_73d2047640fca5b2d39170f826ffb51d
#
_entry.id   73d2047640fca5b2d39170f826ffb51d
#
_cell.length_a   1.000
_cell.length_b   1.000
_cell.length_c   1.000
_cell.angle_alpha   90.00
_cell.angle_beta   90.00
_cell.angle_gamma   90.00
#
_symmetry.space_group_name_H-M   'P 1'
#
loop_
_entity.id
_entity.type
_entity.pdbx_description
1 polymer ?
#
loop_
_entity_poly.entity_id
_entity_poly.type
_entity_poly.pdbx_seq_one_letter_code
_entity_poly.pdbx_strand_id
1 'polypeptide(L)'
;MDETMRQFNTDEVEQLLDEVPDAQEDNSLQELMPEKEAIFREQAIQKAEAEALRAEEEARQAAEEASQAEPEDQAASEADAELTDEEREAILNQDTIRLDDLQEVIAMTSVREDPALEETAAVTDETVRLDAITQEALLESLLADAPEMEPEVVDLSSDDDDEGFVTMPLIFRPKQRLRELKRKLVAGPEKRYYELVEQGVGKVQVAMLVCLVVIGVCIASGVAYAAGAIPANRMKLMVFGQVLAMLLGALMGSQQMIEGVIDLFRGRFSLNTLLFFTFLACCGDSWLCLQQERVPICAAFTLEVFMSLWSTYHRRTAEMGQMDTMRKAIRLDKLVKCEDYHEGKTAFLRGEGQVEDFTETYDQITGPERVQNIFAGLCLIASIAIAVLAYLRHGYEMGVQILSTSLLVAVPASFFVALTRPMAILERKLHRLGAVLCGWKGIQGMKGRYVFPLTDSDLFPNAAAKLNGVKFYGERDTQTVIAYAAALMRVNGGTLAPLFDQLLGSYNGIRYDAESVRFYGNGGIGGEVCEEPVLIGTLEFLKDMGVEIPDGVMVKQAVYLSIDGELSGLFAVSYSRTRQTARGIGALCGYRKITPIIMAEDFMLTPSFLKERFGIRTRRALFPNRELRAQLRAKEAPEDAPALALMTQEGVAPMAYLITGTKALRSAWTLGVVVHILAGILGLLTMAALAITGSVELLTPVNVLLYQLIWMVPGLMITFLTKTI
;
A
#
# COMPACT_ATOMS: atom_id res chain seq x y z
N MET A 1 -1.43 -25.53 8.40
CA MET A 1 -1.08 -25.64 6.99
C MET A 1 -2.32 -25.66 6.07
N ASP A 2 -3.48 -26.08 6.56
CA ASP A 2 -4.71 -26.18 5.76
C ASP A 2 -5.50 -24.88 5.53
N GLU A 3 -5.36 -23.87 6.36
CA GLU A 3 -6.10 -22.59 6.21
C GLU A 3 -5.49 -21.62 5.17
N THR A 4 -4.23 -21.79 4.82
CA THR A 4 -3.54 -20.93 3.85
C THR A 4 -3.87 -21.32 2.40
N MET A 5 -4.26 -22.53 2.13
CA MET A 5 -4.58 -23.01 0.79
C MET A 5 -6.00 -22.66 0.32
N ARG A 6 -6.98 -22.51 1.23
CA ARG A 6 -8.35 -22.13 0.88
C ARG A 6 -8.56 -20.66 0.53
N GLN A 7 -7.65 -19.78 0.96
CA GLN A 7 -7.75 -18.32 0.66
C GLN A 7 -7.09 -17.92 -0.67
N PHE A 8 -6.21 -18.76 -1.22
CA PHE A 8 -5.53 -18.44 -2.49
C PHE A 8 -6.46 -18.57 -3.72
N ASN A 9 -7.47 -19.42 -3.62
CA ASN A 9 -8.36 -19.76 -4.74
C ASN A 9 -9.50 -18.76 -4.95
N THR A 10 -9.90 -18.01 -3.92
CA THR A 10 -11.00 -17.04 -4.02
C THR A 10 -10.54 -15.71 -4.63
N ASP A 11 -9.32 -15.27 -4.33
CA ASP A 11 -8.80 -13.99 -4.83
C ASP A 11 -8.37 -14.05 -6.31
N GLU A 12 -7.96 -15.22 -6.81
CA GLU A 12 -7.63 -15.44 -8.23
C GLU A 12 -8.89 -15.58 -9.10
N VAL A 13 -9.96 -16.14 -8.57
CA VAL A 13 -11.24 -16.26 -9.29
C VAL A 13 -11.93 -14.90 -9.42
N GLU A 14 -11.85 -14.02 -8.43
CA GLU A 14 -12.34 -12.65 -8.55
C GLU A 14 -11.52 -11.81 -9.54
N GLN A 15 -10.21 -12.04 -9.65
CA GLN A 15 -9.38 -11.34 -10.65
C GLN A 15 -9.62 -11.80 -12.10
N LEU A 16 -10.06 -13.00 -12.31
CA LEU A 16 -10.41 -13.53 -13.65
C LEU A 16 -11.81 -13.10 -14.11
N LEU A 17 -12.68 -12.69 -13.21
CA LEU A 17 -14.02 -12.17 -13.52
C LEU A 17 -14.01 -10.69 -13.93
N ASP A 18 -12.98 -9.92 -13.56
CA ASP A 18 -12.83 -8.50 -13.92
C ASP A 18 -12.10 -8.27 -15.27
N GLU A 19 -11.61 -9.32 -15.94
CA GLU A 19 -10.88 -9.21 -17.22
C GLU A 19 -11.74 -9.43 -18.48
N VAL A 20 -13.07 -9.40 -18.39
CA VAL A 20 -13.95 -9.52 -19.57
C VAL A 20 -14.19 -8.12 -20.16
N PRO A 21 -13.75 -7.81 -21.39
CA PRO A 21 -14.01 -6.52 -22.01
C PRO A 21 -15.47 -6.41 -22.47
N ASP A 22 -16.10 -5.28 -22.14
CA ASP A 22 -17.42 -4.89 -22.63
C ASP A 22 -17.43 -4.84 -24.17
N ALA A 23 -18.19 -5.75 -24.78
CA ALA A 23 -18.46 -5.76 -26.22
C ALA A 23 -19.79 -5.07 -26.49
N GLN A 24 -19.75 -4.11 -27.39
CA GLN A 24 -20.90 -3.35 -27.91
C GLN A 24 -21.99 -4.26 -28.49
N GLU A 25 -23.23 -3.85 -28.28
CA GLU A 25 -24.47 -4.49 -28.69
C GLU A 25 -24.55 -4.77 -30.19
N ASP A 26 -24.80 -6.05 -30.54
CA ASP A 26 -25.41 -6.44 -31.79
C ASP A 26 -26.57 -7.44 -31.48
N ASN A 27 -27.79 -6.99 -31.77
CA ASN A 27 -29.06 -7.54 -31.28
C ASN A 27 -29.51 -8.84 -31.98
N SER A 28 -28.64 -9.58 -32.66
CA SER A 28 -29.02 -10.80 -33.41
C SER A 28 -28.55 -12.13 -32.82
N LEU A 29 -27.96 -12.14 -31.61
CA LEU A 29 -27.33 -13.31 -30.98
C LEU A 29 -27.91 -13.69 -29.60
N GLN A 30 -29.03 -13.09 -29.18
CA GLN A 30 -29.60 -13.26 -27.84
C GLN A 30 -30.23 -14.63 -27.55
N GLU A 31 -30.45 -15.50 -28.53
CA GLU A 31 -31.08 -16.81 -28.30
C GLU A 31 -30.12 -17.99 -28.09
N LEU A 32 -28.78 -17.80 -28.22
CA LEU A 32 -27.78 -18.89 -28.11
C LEU A 32 -26.81 -18.75 -26.93
N MET A 33 -26.99 -17.78 -26.06
CA MET A 33 -26.06 -17.44 -24.98
C MET A 33 -26.12 -18.33 -23.72
N PRO A 34 -27.24 -18.83 -23.22
CA PRO A 34 -27.26 -19.55 -21.94
C PRO A 34 -26.54 -20.90 -21.97
N GLU A 35 -26.53 -21.58 -23.13
CA GLU A 35 -25.92 -22.89 -23.25
C GLU A 35 -24.37 -22.85 -23.35
N LYS A 36 -23.81 -21.80 -23.94
CA LYS A 36 -22.36 -21.60 -24.02
C LYS A 36 -21.75 -21.14 -22.70
N GLU A 37 -22.44 -20.28 -21.95
CA GLU A 37 -21.99 -19.86 -20.61
C GLU A 37 -22.01 -21.03 -19.62
N ALA A 38 -22.98 -21.91 -19.70
CA ALA A 38 -23.03 -23.11 -18.87
C ALA A 38 -21.83 -24.04 -19.16
N ILE A 39 -21.50 -24.24 -20.43
CA ILE A 39 -20.36 -25.07 -20.86
C ILE A 39 -19.03 -24.45 -20.44
N PHE A 40 -18.87 -23.11 -20.54
CA PHE A 40 -17.66 -22.44 -20.10
C PHE A 40 -17.48 -22.47 -18.57
N ARG A 41 -18.57 -22.34 -17.80
CA ARG A 41 -18.53 -22.49 -16.34
C ARG A 41 -18.14 -23.92 -15.94
N GLU A 42 -18.70 -24.90 -16.59
CA GLU A 42 -18.40 -26.32 -16.31
C GLU A 42 -16.93 -26.66 -16.64
N GLN A 43 -16.41 -26.14 -17.74
CA GLN A 43 -14.99 -26.30 -18.10
C GLN A 43 -14.05 -25.55 -17.14
N ALA A 44 -14.43 -24.38 -16.65
CA ALA A 44 -13.64 -23.63 -15.67
C ALA A 44 -13.60 -24.36 -14.31
N ILE A 45 -14.72 -24.94 -13.87
CA ILE A 45 -14.80 -25.74 -12.65
C ILE A 45 -13.94 -27.01 -12.78
N GLN A 46 -14.02 -27.73 -13.89
CA GLN A 46 -13.22 -28.93 -14.12
C GLN A 46 -11.72 -28.63 -14.19
N LYS A 47 -11.34 -27.46 -14.73
CA LYS A 47 -9.94 -27.02 -14.76
C LYS A 47 -9.42 -26.67 -13.36
N ALA A 48 -10.23 -25.97 -12.56
CA ALA A 48 -9.89 -25.63 -11.19
C ALA A 48 -9.76 -26.87 -10.28
N GLU A 49 -10.63 -27.86 -10.46
CA GLU A 49 -10.55 -29.14 -9.76
C GLU A 49 -9.31 -29.95 -10.15
N ALA A 50 -8.92 -29.94 -11.42
CA ALA A 50 -7.72 -30.63 -11.90
C ALA A 50 -6.43 -29.95 -11.41
N GLU A 51 -6.41 -28.63 -11.28
CA GLU A 51 -5.28 -27.88 -10.70
C GLU A 51 -5.18 -28.08 -9.18
N ALA A 52 -6.30 -28.15 -8.48
CA ALA A 52 -6.34 -28.44 -7.04
C ALA A 52 -5.83 -29.86 -6.73
N LEU A 53 -6.20 -30.87 -7.53
CA LEU A 53 -5.69 -32.23 -7.40
C LEU A 53 -4.18 -32.34 -7.65
N ARG A 54 -3.64 -31.60 -8.61
CA ARG A 54 -2.18 -31.53 -8.85
C ARG A 54 -1.43 -30.88 -7.70
N ALA A 55 -1.97 -29.78 -7.15
CA ALA A 55 -1.37 -29.13 -6.00
C ALA A 55 -1.37 -30.02 -4.75
N GLU A 56 -2.39 -30.86 -4.58
CA GLU A 56 -2.47 -31.83 -3.50
C GLU A 56 -1.48 -32.99 -3.67
N GLU A 57 -1.26 -33.45 -4.91
CA GLU A 57 -0.22 -34.46 -5.23
C GLU A 57 1.19 -33.93 -5.03
N GLU A 58 1.47 -32.68 -5.45
CA GLU A 58 2.79 -32.02 -5.23
C GLU A 58 3.06 -31.79 -3.74
N ALA A 59 2.03 -31.39 -2.97
CA ALA A 59 2.16 -31.23 -1.53
C ALA A 59 2.41 -32.57 -0.82
N ARG A 60 1.83 -33.67 -1.31
CA ARG A 60 2.06 -35.01 -0.78
C ARG A 60 3.47 -35.53 -1.11
N GLN A 61 3.97 -35.26 -2.31
CA GLN A 61 5.32 -35.63 -2.71
C GLN A 61 6.38 -34.84 -1.92
N ALA A 62 6.16 -33.53 -1.71
CA ALA A 62 7.02 -32.71 -0.87
C ALA A 62 7.05 -33.15 0.60
N ALA A 63 5.92 -33.65 1.11
CA ALA A 63 5.86 -34.22 2.48
C ALA A 63 6.54 -35.60 2.57
N GLU A 64 6.53 -36.42 1.53
CA GLU A 64 7.26 -37.68 1.45
C GLU A 64 8.77 -37.45 1.31
N GLU A 65 9.22 -36.46 0.54
CA GLU A 65 10.63 -36.06 0.43
C GLU A 65 11.17 -35.48 1.74
N ALA A 66 10.39 -34.67 2.46
CA ALA A 66 10.76 -34.14 3.75
C ALA A 66 10.86 -35.23 4.85
N SER A 67 10.15 -36.36 4.68
CA SER A 67 10.21 -37.50 5.60
C SER A 67 11.43 -38.44 5.37
N GLN A 68 12.13 -38.31 4.24
CA GLN A 68 13.25 -39.14 3.85
C GLN A 68 14.64 -38.49 4.10
N ALA A 69 14.67 -37.24 4.54
CA ALA A 69 15.92 -36.58 4.94
C ALA A 69 16.26 -36.85 6.39
N GLU A 70 17.16 -37.78 6.64
CA GLU A 70 17.75 -38.02 7.95
C GLU A 70 18.76 -36.91 8.32
N PRO A 71 18.98 -36.61 9.62
CA PRO A 71 19.73 -35.46 10.10
C PRO A 71 21.21 -35.77 10.35
N GLU A 72 22.11 -35.11 9.68
CA GLU A 72 23.50 -34.92 10.17
C GLU A 72 23.74 -33.42 10.31
N ASP A 73 23.78 -32.93 11.54
CA ASP A 73 24.73 -32.04 12.17
C ASP A 73 24.11 -31.34 13.38
N GLN A 74 24.37 -31.98 14.53
CA GLN A 74 24.28 -31.35 15.85
C GLN A 74 25.65 -30.88 16.26
N ALA A 75 25.88 -29.59 16.35
CA ALA A 75 26.69 -28.97 17.42
C ALA A 75 26.71 -27.45 17.30
N ALA A 76 26.36 -26.82 18.40
CA ALA A 76 26.59 -25.45 18.80
C ALA A 76 25.38 -24.49 18.66
N SER A 77 24.56 -24.43 19.70
CA SER A 77 24.34 -23.21 20.50
C SER A 77 23.27 -23.46 21.57
N GLU A 78 23.75 -23.72 22.79
CA GLU A 78 22.94 -23.66 24.01
C GLU A 78 22.56 -22.20 24.28
N ALA A 79 21.26 -21.90 24.38
CA ALA A 79 20.59 -20.99 25.30
C ALA A 79 19.28 -20.45 24.72
N ASP A 80 18.26 -21.32 24.64
CA ASP A 80 16.85 -20.89 24.77
C ASP A 80 16.04 -22.15 25.13
N ALA A 81 15.47 -22.14 26.34
CA ALA A 81 14.67 -23.25 26.84
C ALA A 81 13.45 -23.46 25.97
N GLU A 82 13.46 -24.46 25.10
CA GLU A 82 12.30 -24.94 24.36
C GLU A 82 11.36 -25.71 25.30
N LEU A 83 10.12 -25.19 25.37
CA LEU A 83 8.99 -25.92 25.96
C LEU A 83 8.75 -27.20 25.14
N THR A 84 8.59 -28.33 25.79
CA THR A 84 8.31 -29.62 25.16
C THR A 84 6.97 -29.64 24.46
N ASP A 85 6.80 -30.49 23.43
CA ASP A 85 5.55 -30.58 22.64
C ASP A 85 4.35 -30.94 23.53
N GLU A 86 4.53 -31.63 24.64
CA GLU A 86 3.49 -31.90 25.63
C GLU A 86 3.05 -30.62 26.39
N GLU A 87 3.96 -29.70 26.65
CA GLU A 87 3.64 -28.39 27.26
C GLU A 87 2.95 -27.46 26.25
N ARG A 88 3.27 -27.56 24.95
CA ARG A 88 2.56 -26.88 23.88
C ARG A 88 1.15 -27.40 23.67
N GLU A 89 0.94 -28.71 23.70
CA GLU A 89 -0.41 -29.30 23.63
C GLU A 89 -1.23 -29.01 24.89
N ALA A 90 -0.63 -28.96 26.07
CA ALA A 90 -1.32 -28.56 27.29
C ALA A 90 -1.77 -27.10 27.27
N ILE A 91 -0.98 -26.18 26.69
CA ILE A 91 -1.32 -24.77 26.52
C ILE A 91 -2.38 -24.59 25.42
N LEU A 92 -2.32 -25.36 24.34
CA LEU A 92 -3.33 -25.33 23.25
C LEU A 92 -4.68 -25.90 23.69
N ASN A 93 -4.69 -26.89 24.57
CA ASN A 93 -5.92 -27.50 25.07
C ASN A 93 -6.56 -26.73 26.23
N GLN A 94 -5.87 -25.79 26.87
CA GLN A 94 -6.45 -24.94 27.90
C GLN A 94 -7.22 -23.74 27.38
N ASP A 95 -7.09 -23.38 26.11
CA ASP A 95 -7.61 -22.11 25.57
C ASP A 95 -8.77 -22.22 24.58
N THR A 96 -9.24 -23.42 24.25
CA THR A 96 -10.42 -23.59 23.40
C THR A 96 -11.62 -24.07 24.21
N ILE A 97 -12.49 -23.13 24.56
CA ILE A 97 -13.88 -23.47 24.88
C ILE A 97 -14.45 -23.99 23.55
N ARG A 98 -14.77 -25.28 23.50
CA ARG A 98 -15.38 -25.89 22.31
C ARG A 98 -16.70 -25.19 22.03
N LEU A 99 -16.99 -25.01 20.72
CA LEU A 99 -18.26 -24.44 20.25
C LEU A 99 -19.46 -25.19 20.82
N ASP A 100 -19.28 -26.48 21.16
CA ASP A 100 -20.27 -27.37 21.74
C ASP A 100 -20.67 -26.94 23.17
N ASP A 101 -19.72 -26.44 23.99
CA ASP A 101 -20.01 -25.98 25.35
C ASP A 101 -20.78 -24.64 25.33
N LEU A 102 -20.58 -23.82 24.31
CA LEU A 102 -21.37 -22.59 24.05
C LEU A 102 -22.76 -22.91 23.50
N GLN A 103 -22.90 -23.97 22.69
CA GLN A 103 -24.21 -24.42 22.22
C GLN A 103 -25.07 -24.99 23.35
N GLU A 104 -24.47 -25.64 24.33
CA GLU A 104 -25.16 -26.14 25.52
C GLU A 104 -25.66 -24.98 26.40
N VAL A 105 -24.89 -23.91 26.54
CA VAL A 105 -25.31 -22.68 27.24
C VAL A 105 -26.42 -21.93 26.47
N ILE A 106 -26.38 -21.93 25.14
CA ILE A 106 -27.43 -21.34 24.29
C ILE A 106 -28.69 -22.18 24.29
N ALA A 107 -28.56 -23.52 24.31
CA ALA A 107 -29.71 -24.44 24.35
C ALA A 107 -30.47 -24.38 25.70
N MET A 108 -29.79 -24.04 26.80
CA MET A 108 -30.45 -23.85 28.10
C MET A 108 -31.19 -22.51 28.23
N THR A 109 -30.94 -21.53 27.34
CA THR A 109 -31.58 -20.21 27.32
C THR A 109 -32.65 -20.06 26.24
N SER A 110 -32.93 -21.10 25.42
CA SER A 110 -34.05 -21.07 24.47
C SER A 110 -35.39 -21.06 25.24
N VAL A 111 -35.99 -19.89 25.25
CA VAL A 111 -37.37 -19.67 25.73
C VAL A 111 -38.29 -20.58 24.92
N ARG A 112 -39.15 -21.32 25.63
CA ARG A 112 -40.24 -22.12 25.12
C ARG A 112 -41.09 -21.29 24.15
N GLU A 113 -41.05 -21.54 22.89
CA GLU A 113 -41.95 -20.95 21.90
C GLU A 113 -43.36 -21.49 22.17
N ASP A 114 -44.29 -20.60 22.47
CA ASP A 114 -45.72 -20.92 22.49
C ASP A 114 -46.25 -21.08 21.06
N PRO A 115 -46.90 -22.20 20.70
CA PRO A 115 -47.34 -22.49 19.31
C PRO A 115 -48.55 -21.69 18.82
N ALA A 116 -48.92 -20.60 19.51
CA ALA A 116 -50.13 -19.81 19.20
C ALA A 116 -49.86 -18.52 18.38
N LEU A 117 -48.63 -18.27 17.94
CA LEU A 117 -48.27 -17.07 17.17
C LEU A 117 -47.85 -17.33 15.70
N GLU A 118 -48.08 -18.56 15.19
CA GLU A 118 -47.72 -18.91 13.80
C GLU A 118 -48.75 -18.49 12.73
N GLU A 119 -49.87 -17.86 13.08
CA GLU A 119 -50.94 -17.56 12.12
C GLU A 119 -51.05 -16.12 11.64
N THR A 120 -50.10 -15.21 11.96
CA THR A 120 -50.16 -13.79 11.52
C THR A 120 -48.94 -13.24 10.82
N ALA A 121 -48.01 -14.07 10.43
CA ALA A 121 -46.80 -13.62 9.71
C ALA A 121 -46.81 -13.93 8.20
N ALA A 122 -48.00 -13.96 7.58
CA ALA A 122 -48.14 -14.07 6.12
C ALA A 122 -48.75 -12.80 5.53
N VAL A 123 -48.05 -11.65 5.67
CA VAL A 123 -48.41 -10.43 4.93
C VAL A 123 -47.15 -9.73 4.44
N THR A 124 -46.99 -9.84 3.10
CA THR A 124 -46.42 -8.86 2.18
C THR A 124 -44.93 -8.60 2.21
N ASP A 125 -44.26 -9.39 1.45
CA ASP A 125 -43.06 -9.01 0.69
C ASP A 125 -43.53 -8.18 -0.54
N GLU A 126 -44.02 -6.97 -0.30
CA GLU A 126 -44.19 -5.93 -1.33
C GLU A 126 -43.00 -4.99 -1.27
N THR A 127 -41.94 -5.39 -2.00
CA THR A 127 -40.94 -4.42 -2.47
C THR A 127 -41.64 -3.42 -3.37
N VAL A 128 -41.95 -2.25 -2.81
CA VAL A 128 -42.39 -1.08 -3.60
C VAL A 128 -41.24 -0.74 -4.55
N ARG A 129 -41.33 -1.22 -5.78
CA ARG A 129 -40.61 -0.64 -6.91
C ARG A 129 -41.20 0.74 -7.11
N LEU A 130 -40.47 1.78 -6.67
CA LEU A 130 -40.73 3.15 -7.11
C LEU A 130 -40.52 3.18 -8.62
N ASP A 131 -41.60 3.39 -9.37
CA ASP A 131 -41.53 3.57 -10.81
C ASP A 131 -40.59 4.72 -11.14
N ALA A 132 -39.82 4.57 -12.24
CA ALA A 132 -38.85 5.57 -12.70
C ALA A 132 -39.44 6.99 -12.82
N ILE A 133 -40.73 7.09 -13.14
CA ILE A 133 -41.51 8.34 -13.22
C ILE A 133 -41.61 9.03 -11.85
N THR A 134 -41.68 8.29 -10.76
CA THR A 134 -41.79 8.86 -9.40
C THR A 134 -40.40 9.33 -8.90
N GLN A 135 -39.32 8.70 -9.34
CA GLN A 135 -37.96 9.16 -9.05
C GLN A 135 -37.61 10.43 -9.82
N GLU A 136 -38.02 10.56 -11.05
CA GLU A 136 -37.81 11.76 -11.87
C GLU A 136 -38.58 12.97 -11.33
N ALA A 137 -39.82 12.78 -10.89
CA ALA A 137 -40.65 13.81 -10.25
C ALA A 137 -40.09 14.23 -8.87
N LEU A 138 -39.48 13.30 -8.11
CA LEU A 138 -38.85 13.61 -6.84
C LEU A 138 -37.53 14.38 -7.03
N LEU A 139 -36.76 14.02 -8.06
CA LEU A 139 -35.54 14.71 -8.44
C LEU A 139 -35.83 16.14 -8.94
N GLU A 140 -36.89 16.31 -9.71
CA GLU A 140 -37.36 17.62 -10.23
C GLU A 140 -37.85 18.53 -9.10
N SER A 141 -38.51 17.96 -8.07
CA SER A 141 -38.92 18.72 -6.87
C SER A 141 -37.76 19.15 -5.99
N LEU A 142 -36.72 18.30 -5.88
CA LEU A 142 -35.49 18.62 -5.13
C LEU A 142 -34.59 19.64 -5.85
N LEU A 143 -34.66 19.70 -7.18
CA LEU A 143 -33.95 20.70 -7.99
C LEU A 143 -34.68 22.03 -8.02
N ALA A 144 -36.00 22.06 -7.86
CA ALA A 144 -36.79 23.27 -7.83
C ALA A 144 -36.65 24.09 -6.53
N ASP A 145 -36.29 23.46 -5.44
CA ASP A 145 -36.04 24.09 -4.14
C ASP A 145 -34.55 24.44 -3.86
N ALA A 146 -33.65 24.16 -4.81
CA ALA A 146 -32.26 24.59 -4.70
C ALA A 146 -32.19 26.11 -5.00
N PRO A 147 -31.62 26.93 -4.09
CA PRO A 147 -31.39 28.33 -4.40
C PRO A 147 -30.46 28.40 -5.62
N GLU A 148 -30.87 29.12 -6.68
CA GLU A 148 -30.02 29.47 -7.80
C GLU A 148 -28.79 30.21 -7.25
N MET A 149 -27.71 29.48 -6.97
CA MET A 149 -26.40 30.10 -6.86
C MET A 149 -25.95 30.40 -8.27
N GLU A 150 -26.13 31.67 -8.68
CA GLU A 150 -25.39 32.19 -9.81
C GLU A 150 -23.92 31.88 -9.61
N PRO A 151 -23.23 31.30 -10.62
CA PRO A 151 -21.79 31.12 -10.52
C PRO A 151 -21.18 32.52 -10.41
N GLU A 152 -20.62 32.83 -9.25
CA GLU A 152 -19.82 34.03 -9.05
C GLU A 152 -18.64 33.91 -10.01
N VAL A 153 -18.78 34.55 -11.17
CA VAL A 153 -17.72 34.75 -12.14
C VAL A 153 -16.74 35.69 -11.47
N VAL A 154 -15.77 35.11 -10.73
CA VAL A 154 -14.62 35.86 -10.26
C VAL A 154 -13.86 36.27 -11.51
N ASP A 155 -14.07 37.52 -11.91
CA ASP A 155 -13.37 38.19 -13.01
C ASP A 155 -11.89 38.36 -12.57
N LEU A 156 -11.04 37.42 -13.00
CA LEU A 156 -9.58 37.44 -12.79
C LEU A 156 -8.88 38.27 -13.87
N SER A 157 -9.55 39.29 -14.42
CA SER A 157 -8.97 40.19 -15.39
C SER A 157 -8.59 41.58 -14.83
N SER A 158 -8.14 41.64 -13.59
CA SER A 158 -7.47 42.86 -13.11
C SER A 158 -6.14 42.52 -12.45
N ASP A 159 -5.15 43.23 -12.94
CA ASP A 159 -3.76 43.36 -12.52
C ASP A 159 -2.79 42.36 -13.15
N ASP A 160 -2.27 42.79 -14.29
CA ASP A 160 -0.82 42.97 -14.48
C ASP A 160 -0.58 43.64 -15.84
N ASP A 161 -0.54 44.95 -15.80
CA ASP A 161 0.21 45.76 -16.74
C ASP A 161 1.70 45.49 -16.52
N ASP A 162 2.27 44.62 -17.33
CA ASP A 162 3.69 44.58 -17.58
C ASP A 162 3.95 44.36 -19.04
N GLU A 163 4.22 45.49 -19.68
CA GLU A 163 4.61 45.62 -21.08
C GLU A 163 5.92 44.85 -21.34
N GLY A 164 5.89 44.10 -22.43
CA GLY A 164 7.06 43.93 -23.29
C GLY A 164 8.05 42.87 -22.88
N PHE A 165 7.66 41.59 -22.94
CA PHE A 165 8.66 40.53 -23.18
C PHE A 165 8.10 39.48 -24.15
N VAL A 166 8.94 39.12 -25.12
CA VAL A 166 8.71 38.08 -26.13
C VAL A 166 8.05 36.86 -25.49
N THR A 167 6.84 36.55 -25.94
CA THR A 167 6.05 35.41 -25.47
C THR A 167 6.79 34.10 -25.77
N MET A 168 7.61 33.62 -24.83
CA MET A 168 8.08 32.23 -24.85
C MET A 168 6.86 31.29 -24.74
N PRO A 169 6.82 30.21 -25.52
CA PRO A 169 5.71 29.28 -25.50
C PRO A 169 5.43 28.76 -24.07
N LEU A 170 4.15 28.61 -23.74
CA LEU A 170 3.59 28.19 -22.43
C LEU A 170 4.30 26.96 -21.79
N ILE A 171 4.96 26.15 -22.60
CA ILE A 171 5.73 24.96 -22.23
C ILE A 171 6.89 25.28 -21.27
N PHE A 172 7.40 26.50 -21.26
CA PHE A 172 8.62 26.87 -20.54
C PHE A 172 8.40 27.60 -19.20
N ARG A 173 7.13 27.80 -18.76
CA ARG A 173 6.84 28.48 -17.49
C ARG A 173 6.47 27.49 -16.38
N PRO A 174 7.40 27.11 -15.49
CA PRO A 174 7.13 26.11 -14.45
C PRO A 174 6.02 26.51 -13.47
N LYS A 175 5.85 27.81 -13.19
CA LYS A 175 4.76 28.32 -12.34
C LYS A 175 3.38 28.17 -12.97
N GLN A 176 3.25 28.31 -14.29
CA GLN A 176 1.97 28.14 -14.98
C GLN A 176 1.54 26.68 -15.02
N ARG A 177 2.50 25.76 -15.25
CA ARG A 177 2.20 24.31 -15.21
C ARG A 177 1.77 23.86 -13.81
N LEU A 178 2.36 24.41 -12.75
CA LEU A 178 1.94 24.14 -11.37
C LEU A 178 0.52 24.65 -11.11
N ARG A 179 0.16 25.85 -11.61
CA ARG A 179 -1.19 26.42 -11.54
C ARG A 179 -2.19 25.58 -12.35
N GLU A 180 -1.82 25.14 -13.57
CA GLU A 180 -2.66 24.23 -14.38
C GLU A 180 -2.84 22.86 -13.72
N LEU A 181 -1.78 22.32 -13.11
CA LEU A 181 -1.87 21.07 -12.37
C LEU A 181 -2.75 21.21 -11.13
N LYS A 182 -2.61 22.32 -10.37
CA LYS A 182 -3.51 22.66 -9.27
C LYS A 182 -4.96 22.82 -9.74
N ARG A 183 -5.23 23.49 -10.86
CA ARG A 183 -6.58 23.58 -11.44
C ARG A 183 -7.13 22.21 -11.84
N LYS A 184 -6.30 21.33 -12.42
CA LYS A 184 -6.71 19.97 -12.79
C LYS A 184 -7.02 19.11 -11.58
N LEU A 185 -6.28 19.28 -10.49
CA LEU A 185 -6.51 18.56 -9.22
C LEU A 185 -7.69 19.16 -8.43
N VAL A 186 -7.89 20.46 -8.47
CA VAL A 186 -9.09 21.15 -7.93
C VAL A 186 -10.36 20.74 -8.69
N ALA A 187 -10.27 20.35 -9.96
CA ALA A 187 -11.39 19.73 -10.70
C ALA A 187 -11.72 18.30 -10.25
N GLY A 188 -11.04 17.81 -9.20
CA GLY A 188 -11.22 16.53 -8.56
C GLY A 188 -10.23 15.45 -9.01
N PRO A 189 -9.87 14.54 -8.11
CA PRO A 189 -8.99 13.40 -8.41
C PRO A 189 -9.59 12.48 -9.47
N GLU A 190 -10.90 12.48 -9.63
CA GLU A 190 -11.63 11.71 -10.63
C GLU A 190 -11.25 12.12 -12.06
N LYS A 191 -11.28 13.42 -12.38
CA LYS A 191 -10.88 13.91 -13.71
C LYS A 191 -9.43 13.51 -14.03
N ARG A 192 -8.53 13.66 -13.06
CA ARG A 192 -7.12 13.29 -13.25
C ARG A 192 -6.95 11.78 -13.45
N TYR A 193 -7.71 10.98 -12.74
CA TYR A 193 -7.73 9.53 -12.93
C TYR A 193 -8.12 9.16 -14.37
N TYR A 194 -9.22 9.69 -14.88
CA TYR A 194 -9.66 9.43 -16.26
C TYR A 194 -8.66 9.94 -17.30
N GLU A 195 -8.03 11.10 -17.09
CA GLU A 195 -6.94 11.56 -17.96
C GLU A 195 -5.77 10.57 -18.03
N LEU A 196 -5.39 9.98 -16.89
CA LEU A 196 -4.33 8.95 -16.83
C LEU A 196 -4.74 7.65 -17.50
N VAL A 197 -6.00 7.25 -17.38
CA VAL A 197 -6.58 6.09 -18.07
C VAL A 197 -6.57 6.35 -19.60
N GLU A 198 -6.99 7.52 -20.06
CA GLU A 198 -7.00 7.89 -21.47
C GLU A 198 -5.59 7.98 -22.06
N GLN A 199 -4.63 8.53 -21.33
CA GLN A 199 -3.21 8.51 -21.73
C GLN A 199 -2.67 7.10 -21.93
N GLY A 200 -3.28 6.11 -21.28
CA GLY A 200 -3.09 4.69 -21.48
C GLY A 200 -1.78 4.14 -20.93
N VAL A 201 -1.88 3.34 -19.91
CA VAL A 201 -0.76 2.53 -19.41
C VAL A 201 -0.40 1.44 -20.44
N GLY A 202 -1.38 0.93 -21.16
CA GLY A 202 -1.21 -0.08 -22.21
C GLY A 202 -0.29 0.40 -23.35
N LYS A 203 -0.35 1.67 -23.75
CA LYS A 203 0.56 2.22 -24.78
C LYS A 203 2.03 2.12 -24.36
N VAL A 204 2.33 2.35 -23.07
CA VAL A 204 3.69 2.23 -22.52
C VAL A 204 4.12 0.76 -22.49
N GLN A 205 3.23 -0.16 -22.16
CA GLN A 205 3.52 -1.60 -22.18
C GLN A 205 3.85 -2.10 -23.59
N VAL A 206 3.07 -1.68 -24.60
CA VAL A 206 3.35 -2.00 -26.01
C VAL A 206 4.71 -1.45 -26.42
N ALA A 207 5.03 -0.21 -26.09
CA ALA A 207 6.33 0.40 -26.38
C ALA A 207 7.48 -0.39 -25.71
N MET A 208 7.30 -0.83 -24.47
CA MET A 208 8.26 -1.69 -23.76
C MET A 208 8.44 -3.04 -24.48
N LEU A 209 7.35 -3.66 -24.93
CA LEU A 209 7.41 -4.93 -25.67
C LEU A 209 8.19 -4.76 -26.99
N VAL A 210 7.93 -3.69 -27.73
CA VAL A 210 8.67 -3.37 -28.96
C VAL A 210 10.16 -3.20 -28.67
N CYS A 211 10.53 -2.44 -27.62
CA CYS A 211 11.93 -2.28 -27.22
C CYS A 211 12.58 -3.63 -26.88
N LEU A 212 11.87 -4.53 -26.20
CA LEU A 212 12.38 -5.85 -25.86
C LEU A 212 12.63 -6.71 -27.11
N VAL A 213 11.74 -6.66 -28.09
CA VAL A 213 11.93 -7.32 -29.40
C VAL A 213 13.13 -6.73 -30.12
N VAL A 214 13.29 -5.41 -30.16
CA VAL A 214 14.43 -4.70 -30.74
C VAL A 214 15.75 -5.15 -30.10
N ILE A 215 15.80 -5.20 -28.76
CA ILE A 215 17.00 -5.71 -28.04
C ILE A 215 17.30 -7.13 -28.47
N GLY A 216 16.30 -8.01 -28.54
CA GLY A 216 16.44 -9.40 -28.95
C GLY A 216 17.00 -9.52 -30.40
N VAL A 217 16.48 -8.73 -31.33
CA VAL A 217 16.94 -8.68 -32.71
C VAL A 217 18.40 -8.21 -32.81
N CYS A 218 18.75 -7.14 -32.07
CA CYS A 218 20.13 -6.63 -32.04
C CYS A 218 21.12 -7.66 -31.48
N ILE A 219 20.75 -8.36 -30.39
CA ILE A 219 21.57 -9.40 -29.79
C ILE A 219 21.69 -10.61 -30.76
N ALA A 220 20.56 -11.09 -31.28
CA ALA A 220 20.54 -12.25 -32.17
C ALA A 220 21.37 -12.02 -33.45
N SER A 221 21.24 -10.84 -34.06
CA SER A 221 22.05 -10.48 -35.24
C SER A 221 23.53 -10.35 -34.92
N GLY A 222 23.90 -9.79 -33.75
CA GLY A 222 25.30 -9.72 -33.30
C GLY A 222 25.91 -11.11 -33.04
N VAL A 223 25.17 -12.00 -32.38
CA VAL A 223 25.57 -13.38 -32.11
C VAL A 223 25.69 -14.18 -33.43
N ALA A 224 24.73 -14.05 -34.35
CA ALA A 224 24.77 -14.71 -35.66
C ALA A 224 25.99 -14.28 -36.50
N TYR A 225 26.36 -12.99 -36.39
CA TYR A 225 27.60 -12.50 -37.02
C TYR A 225 28.85 -13.11 -36.37
N ALA A 226 28.94 -13.08 -35.03
CA ALA A 226 30.06 -13.64 -34.30
C ALA A 226 30.22 -15.16 -34.52
N ALA A 227 29.12 -15.89 -34.73
CA ALA A 227 29.09 -17.31 -35.06
C ALA A 227 29.40 -17.61 -36.54
N GLY A 228 29.65 -16.57 -37.37
CA GLY A 228 29.91 -16.72 -38.79
C GLY A 228 28.71 -17.09 -39.67
N ALA A 229 27.49 -17.04 -39.11
CA ALA A 229 26.26 -17.30 -39.86
C ALA A 229 25.93 -16.16 -40.86
N ILE A 230 26.41 -14.96 -40.59
CA ILE A 230 26.27 -13.80 -41.47
C ILE A 230 27.62 -13.59 -42.20
N PRO A 231 27.68 -13.72 -43.54
CA PRO A 231 28.91 -13.52 -44.27
C PRO A 231 29.34 -12.05 -44.23
N ALA A 232 30.67 -11.79 -44.27
CA ALA A 232 31.26 -10.46 -44.13
C ALA A 232 30.75 -9.45 -45.19
N ASN A 233 30.37 -9.90 -46.37
CA ASN A 233 29.82 -9.04 -47.44
C ASN A 233 28.43 -8.46 -47.08
N ARG A 234 27.71 -9.02 -46.08
CA ARG A 234 26.41 -8.54 -45.60
C ARG A 234 26.51 -7.69 -44.30
N MET A 235 27.72 -7.43 -43.83
CA MET A 235 27.95 -6.69 -42.60
C MET A 235 27.25 -5.30 -42.61
N LYS A 236 27.39 -4.55 -43.70
CA LYS A 236 26.72 -3.23 -43.83
C LYS A 236 25.20 -3.31 -43.72
N LEU A 237 24.59 -4.35 -44.30
CA LEU A 237 23.14 -4.57 -44.21
C LEU A 237 22.71 -4.89 -42.78
N MET A 238 23.49 -5.70 -42.05
CA MET A 238 23.22 -6.00 -40.65
C MET A 238 23.33 -4.75 -39.77
N VAL A 239 24.40 -3.97 -39.93
CA VAL A 239 24.59 -2.72 -39.20
C VAL A 239 23.44 -1.75 -39.49
N PHE A 240 23.06 -1.59 -40.76
CA PHE A 240 21.90 -0.76 -41.12
C PHE A 240 20.61 -1.25 -40.49
N GLY A 241 20.36 -2.57 -40.44
CA GLY A 241 19.22 -3.16 -39.77
C GLY A 241 19.21 -2.90 -38.28
N GLN A 242 20.36 -2.98 -37.60
CA GLN A 242 20.47 -2.66 -36.15
C GLN A 242 20.25 -1.16 -35.89
N VAL A 243 20.76 -0.28 -36.74
CA VAL A 243 20.53 1.18 -36.64
C VAL A 243 19.05 1.50 -36.80
N LEU A 244 18.37 0.88 -37.78
CA LEU A 244 16.93 1.06 -37.98
C LEU A 244 16.13 0.56 -36.76
N ALA A 245 16.53 -0.60 -36.21
CA ALA A 245 15.93 -1.14 -35.00
C ALA A 245 16.13 -0.19 -33.78
N MET A 246 17.34 0.39 -33.62
CA MET A 246 17.63 1.38 -32.61
C MET A 246 16.74 2.63 -32.76
N LEU A 247 16.57 3.13 -33.99
CA LEU A 247 15.69 4.28 -34.27
C LEU A 247 14.22 3.97 -33.93
N LEU A 248 13.76 2.74 -34.18
CA LEU A 248 12.44 2.29 -33.77
C LEU A 248 12.33 2.28 -32.24
N GLY A 249 13.33 1.79 -31.51
CA GLY A 249 13.40 1.87 -30.06
C GLY A 249 13.38 3.33 -29.56
N ALA A 250 14.14 4.21 -30.20
CA ALA A 250 14.15 5.64 -29.89
C ALA A 250 12.77 6.30 -30.13
N LEU A 251 12.07 5.90 -31.20
CA LEU A 251 10.72 6.37 -31.50
C LEU A 251 9.74 5.97 -30.39
N MET A 252 9.84 4.73 -29.87
CA MET A 252 9.03 4.30 -28.72
C MET A 252 9.33 5.11 -27.45
N GLY A 253 10.60 5.52 -27.24
CA GLY A 253 11.04 6.38 -26.13
C GLY A 253 10.99 7.88 -26.41
N SER A 254 10.38 8.32 -27.50
CA SER A 254 10.39 9.72 -27.92
C SER A 254 9.83 10.69 -26.88
N GLN A 255 8.76 10.30 -26.18
CA GLN A 255 8.17 11.12 -25.11
C GLN A 255 9.19 11.39 -23.98
N GLN A 256 9.96 10.36 -23.55
CA GLN A 256 10.97 10.48 -22.51
C GLN A 256 12.13 11.39 -22.95
N MET A 257 12.55 11.29 -24.22
CA MET A 257 13.60 12.17 -24.76
C MET A 257 13.11 13.61 -24.85
N ILE A 258 11.87 13.84 -25.32
CA ILE A 258 11.25 15.18 -25.34
C ILE A 258 11.15 15.76 -23.92
N GLU A 259 10.70 14.96 -22.93
CA GLU A 259 10.71 15.36 -21.52
C GLU A 259 12.12 15.75 -21.05
N GLY A 260 13.14 14.99 -21.44
CA GLY A 260 14.54 15.28 -21.15
C GLY A 260 15.04 16.63 -21.74
N VAL A 261 14.65 16.92 -22.97
CA VAL A 261 14.95 18.20 -23.63
C VAL A 261 14.21 19.36 -22.91
N ILE A 262 12.94 19.16 -22.58
CA ILE A 262 12.15 20.14 -21.82
C ILE A 262 12.76 20.41 -20.43
N ASP A 263 13.24 19.38 -19.74
CA ASP A 263 13.90 19.50 -18.44
C ASP A 263 15.20 20.31 -18.56
N LEU A 264 15.97 20.09 -19.62
CA LEU A 264 17.17 20.87 -19.89
C LEU A 264 16.87 22.38 -20.01
N PHE A 265 15.84 22.74 -20.79
CA PHE A 265 15.42 24.14 -20.93
C PHE A 265 14.85 24.75 -19.65
N ARG A 266 14.36 23.90 -18.72
CA ARG A 266 13.94 24.33 -17.38
C ARG A 266 15.09 24.48 -16.39
N GLY A 267 16.33 24.28 -16.82
CA GLY A 267 17.51 24.27 -15.97
C GLY A 267 17.60 23.04 -15.05
N ARG A 268 16.90 21.96 -15.36
CA ARG A 268 16.95 20.68 -14.64
C ARG A 268 17.62 19.64 -15.54
N PHE A 269 18.66 19.01 -15.05
CA PHE A 269 19.33 17.95 -15.77
C PHE A 269 18.84 16.59 -15.25
N SER A 270 17.95 15.93 -15.99
CA SER A 270 17.37 14.64 -15.61
C SER A 270 18.08 13.47 -16.28
N LEU A 271 17.78 12.23 -15.85
CA LEU A 271 18.23 11.03 -16.57
C LEU A 271 17.67 10.99 -18.01
N ASN A 272 16.46 11.51 -18.24
CA ASN A 272 15.89 11.60 -19.58
C ASN A 272 16.66 12.60 -20.45
N THR A 273 17.21 13.67 -19.85
CA THR A 273 18.14 14.58 -20.55
C THR A 273 19.41 13.84 -20.96
N LEU A 274 19.99 13.05 -20.06
CA LEU A 274 21.17 12.24 -20.40
C LEU A 274 20.86 11.22 -21.49
N LEU A 275 19.71 10.55 -21.44
CA LEU A 275 19.25 9.61 -22.47
C LEU A 275 19.16 10.26 -23.85
N PHE A 276 18.72 11.52 -23.94
CA PHE A 276 18.72 12.29 -25.20
C PHE A 276 20.14 12.51 -25.74
N PHE A 277 21.10 12.89 -24.89
CA PHE A 277 22.50 13.04 -25.32
C PHE A 277 23.12 11.69 -25.70
N THR A 278 22.79 10.62 -24.98
CA THR A 278 23.21 9.26 -25.31
C THR A 278 22.67 8.84 -26.68
N PHE A 279 21.41 9.18 -26.99
CA PHE A 279 20.84 8.94 -28.33
C PHE A 279 21.63 9.64 -29.41
N LEU A 280 21.96 10.92 -29.26
CA LEU A 280 22.74 11.67 -30.24
C LEU A 280 24.15 11.07 -30.44
N ALA A 281 24.82 10.69 -29.35
CA ALA A 281 26.11 10.05 -29.38
C ALA A 281 26.07 8.68 -30.08
N CYS A 282 25.03 7.86 -29.78
CA CYS A 282 24.82 6.57 -30.44
C CYS A 282 24.48 6.70 -31.92
N CYS A 283 23.77 7.75 -32.35
CA CYS A 283 23.56 8.04 -33.78
C CYS A 283 24.88 8.35 -34.49
N GLY A 284 25.73 9.20 -33.84
CA GLY A 284 27.06 9.51 -34.37
C GLY A 284 27.97 8.29 -34.47
N ASP A 285 28.00 7.43 -33.46
CA ASP A 285 28.76 6.20 -33.46
C ASP A 285 28.22 5.19 -34.50
N SER A 286 26.88 5.08 -34.62
CA SER A 286 26.25 4.21 -35.63
C SER A 286 26.61 4.59 -37.06
N TRP A 287 26.73 5.90 -37.34
CA TRP A 287 27.20 6.40 -38.62
C TRP A 287 28.61 5.94 -38.91
N LEU A 288 29.54 6.03 -37.94
CA LEU A 288 30.91 5.51 -38.08
C LEU A 288 30.94 3.98 -38.22
N CYS A 289 30.09 3.26 -37.51
CA CYS A 289 29.96 1.81 -37.61
C CYS A 289 29.62 1.36 -39.06
N LEU A 290 28.76 2.13 -39.76
CA LEU A 290 28.45 1.87 -41.18
C LEU A 290 29.66 2.04 -42.12
N GLN A 291 30.57 2.98 -41.80
CA GLN A 291 31.79 3.24 -42.57
C GLN A 291 32.87 2.21 -42.27
N GLN A 292 33.04 1.84 -41.00
CA GLN A 292 34.10 0.96 -40.52
C GLN A 292 33.73 -0.53 -40.50
N GLU A 293 32.52 -0.87 -40.89
CA GLU A 293 31.98 -2.23 -40.81
C GLU A 293 32.08 -2.85 -39.41
N ARG A 294 31.74 -2.04 -38.37
CA ARG A 294 31.76 -2.40 -36.96
C ARG A 294 30.34 -2.54 -36.43
N VAL A 295 30.12 -3.47 -35.49
CA VAL A 295 28.81 -3.69 -34.86
C VAL A 295 28.47 -2.53 -33.92
N PRO A 296 27.33 -1.83 -34.10
CA PRO A 296 26.92 -0.69 -33.25
C PRO A 296 26.37 -1.13 -31.89
N ILE A 297 26.38 -0.21 -30.91
CA ILE A 297 25.96 -0.46 -29.53
C ILE A 297 24.44 -0.24 -29.35
N CYS A 298 23.65 -0.66 -30.33
CA CYS A 298 22.21 -0.39 -30.36
C CYS A 298 21.40 -1.08 -29.24
N ALA A 299 21.80 -2.32 -28.86
CA ALA A 299 21.09 -3.08 -27.82
C ALA A 299 21.16 -2.43 -26.45
N ALA A 300 22.33 -1.90 -26.05
CA ALA A 300 22.49 -1.26 -24.75
C ALA A 300 21.71 0.07 -24.66
N PHE A 301 21.72 0.88 -25.72
CA PHE A 301 20.89 2.09 -25.80
C PHE A 301 19.39 1.76 -25.70
N THR A 302 18.92 0.76 -26.45
CA THR A 302 17.50 0.36 -26.40
C THR A 302 17.11 -0.18 -25.02
N LEU A 303 18.05 -0.80 -24.29
CA LEU A 303 17.85 -1.22 -22.91
C LEU A 303 17.62 -0.01 -21.96
N GLU A 304 18.37 1.08 -22.14
CA GLU A 304 18.13 2.32 -21.38
C GLU A 304 16.76 2.93 -21.70
N VAL A 305 16.37 2.95 -22.99
CA VAL A 305 15.02 3.38 -23.39
C VAL A 305 13.94 2.51 -22.74
N PHE A 306 14.10 1.19 -22.78
CA PHE A 306 13.20 0.25 -22.13
C PHE A 306 13.06 0.54 -20.63
N MET A 307 14.16 0.79 -19.92
CA MET A 307 14.15 1.08 -18.49
C MET A 307 13.53 2.46 -18.18
N SER A 308 13.71 3.45 -19.05
CA SER A 308 13.04 4.75 -18.94
C SER A 308 11.52 4.63 -19.13
N LEU A 309 11.08 3.83 -20.12
CA LEU A 309 9.66 3.49 -20.29
C LEU A 309 9.10 2.75 -19.07
N TRP A 310 9.84 1.80 -18.52
CA TRP A 310 9.44 1.06 -17.33
C TRP A 310 9.32 1.98 -16.11
N SER A 311 10.21 2.96 -15.97
CA SER A 311 10.10 4.04 -14.98
C SER A 311 8.80 4.84 -15.14
N THR A 312 8.46 5.22 -16.37
CA THR A 312 7.22 5.93 -16.69
C THR A 312 5.98 5.10 -16.38
N TYR A 313 6.00 3.81 -16.70
CA TYR A 313 4.95 2.86 -16.31
C TYR A 313 4.72 2.84 -14.80
N HIS A 314 5.79 2.71 -14.02
CA HIS A 314 5.70 2.70 -12.55
C HIS A 314 5.17 4.02 -11.99
N ARG A 315 5.61 5.16 -12.53
CA ARG A 315 5.12 6.48 -12.12
C ARG A 315 3.64 6.65 -12.40
N ARG A 316 3.18 6.30 -13.62
CA ARG A 316 1.77 6.40 -13.98
C ARG A 316 0.88 5.47 -13.15
N THR A 317 1.29 4.22 -12.95
CA THR A 317 0.52 3.27 -12.13
C THR A 317 0.43 3.69 -10.65
N ALA A 318 1.49 4.28 -10.10
CA ALA A 318 1.47 4.82 -8.74
C ALA A 318 0.51 6.01 -8.64
N GLU A 319 0.59 6.95 -9.59
CA GLU A 319 -0.29 8.13 -9.65
C GLU A 319 -1.76 7.74 -9.83
N MET A 320 -2.06 6.78 -10.70
CA MET A 320 -3.41 6.24 -10.85
C MET A 320 -3.95 5.67 -9.54
N GLY A 321 -3.14 4.89 -8.81
CA GLY A 321 -3.54 4.35 -7.51
C GLY A 321 -3.83 5.45 -6.47
N GLN A 322 -3.03 6.51 -6.43
CA GLN A 322 -3.25 7.66 -5.56
C GLN A 322 -4.57 8.38 -5.89
N MET A 323 -4.81 8.67 -7.17
CA MET A 323 -6.05 9.31 -7.63
C MET A 323 -7.27 8.44 -7.37
N ASP A 324 -7.17 7.12 -7.62
CA ASP A 324 -8.26 6.18 -7.38
C ASP A 324 -8.62 6.09 -5.88
N THR A 325 -7.62 6.11 -5.00
CA THR A 325 -7.85 6.13 -3.55
C THR A 325 -8.61 7.38 -3.11
N MET A 326 -8.22 8.57 -3.61
CA MET A 326 -8.85 9.83 -3.23
C MET A 326 -10.26 9.98 -3.82
N ARG A 327 -10.49 9.56 -5.08
CA ARG A 327 -11.82 9.69 -5.71
C ARG A 327 -12.88 8.79 -5.08
N LYS A 328 -12.49 7.64 -4.54
CA LYS A 328 -13.40 6.69 -3.86
C LYS A 328 -13.66 7.05 -2.39
N ALA A 329 -12.97 8.06 -1.89
CA ALA A 329 -13.05 8.43 -0.49
C ALA A 329 -14.38 9.12 -0.18
N ILE A 330 -15.13 8.59 0.78
CA ILE A 330 -16.30 9.28 1.38
C ILE A 330 -15.79 10.31 2.39
N ARG A 331 -14.72 9.99 3.11
CA ARG A 331 -14.04 10.83 4.09
C ARG A 331 -12.54 10.70 3.90
N LEU A 332 -11.84 11.82 4.00
CA LEU A 332 -10.38 11.87 3.99
C LEU A 332 -9.90 12.31 5.38
N ASP A 333 -9.05 11.50 5.98
CA ASP A 333 -8.31 11.85 7.19
C ASP A 333 -6.87 12.16 6.81
N LYS A 334 -6.30 13.26 7.32
CA LYS A 334 -4.87 13.56 7.17
C LYS A 334 -4.08 13.01 8.35
N LEU A 335 -2.90 12.47 8.07
CA LEU A 335 -1.92 12.12 9.08
C LEU A 335 -0.99 13.31 9.29
N VAL A 336 -0.98 13.84 10.49
CA VAL A 336 -0.14 15.00 10.86
C VAL A 336 0.82 14.67 11.99
N LYS A 337 1.86 15.49 12.11
CA LYS A 337 2.84 15.40 13.18
C LYS A 337 2.47 16.42 14.27
N CYS A 338 2.23 15.94 15.48
CA CYS A 338 2.02 16.77 16.66
C CYS A 338 3.27 16.74 17.51
N GLU A 339 3.91 17.90 17.70
CA GLU A 339 5.08 18.05 18.57
C GLU A 339 4.64 18.16 20.03
N ASP A 340 5.50 17.70 20.94
CA ASP A 340 5.25 17.74 22.39
C ASP A 340 3.92 17.06 22.83
N TYR A 341 3.63 15.92 22.23
CA TYR A 341 2.41 15.15 22.56
C TYR A 341 2.46 14.52 23.95
N HIS A 342 3.57 13.86 24.29
CA HIS A 342 3.79 13.22 25.58
C HIS A 342 5.26 13.25 25.98
N GLU A 343 5.59 13.86 27.12
CA GLU A 343 6.98 14.00 27.64
C GLU A 343 8.00 14.54 26.60
N GLY A 344 7.62 15.57 25.86
CA GLY A 344 8.46 16.13 24.81
C GLY A 344 8.60 15.27 23.55
N LYS A 345 7.85 14.13 23.47
CA LYS A 345 7.86 13.25 22.31
C LYS A 345 6.79 13.67 21.30
N THR A 346 7.13 13.51 20.05
CA THR A 346 6.22 13.79 18.92
C THR A 346 5.30 12.61 18.67
N ALA A 347 4.03 12.87 18.34
CA ALA A 347 3.06 11.85 17.91
C ALA A 347 2.62 12.03 16.47
N PHE A 348 2.07 10.96 15.89
CA PHE A 348 1.26 11.02 14.69
C PHE A 348 -0.21 11.02 15.10
N LEU A 349 -0.96 12.03 14.66
CA LEU A 349 -2.38 12.17 14.91
C LEU A 349 -3.16 12.18 13.60
N ARG A 350 -4.43 11.80 13.68
CA ARG A 350 -5.40 11.96 12.60
C ARG A 350 -6.12 13.29 12.76
N GLY A 351 -6.30 13.98 11.65
CA GLY A 351 -7.13 15.19 11.55
C GLY A 351 -7.98 15.11 10.29
N GLU A 352 -8.89 16.03 10.12
CA GLU A 352 -9.64 16.17 8.88
C GLU A 352 -8.69 16.54 7.73
N GLY A 353 -8.77 15.81 6.64
CA GLY A 353 -7.92 15.99 5.45
C GLY A 353 -8.75 16.42 4.24
N GLN A 354 -8.09 17.14 3.35
CA GLN A 354 -8.67 17.60 2.09
C GLN A 354 -7.75 17.20 0.91
N VAL A 355 -8.28 17.20 -0.30
CA VAL A 355 -7.51 16.88 -1.51
C VAL A 355 -6.39 17.90 -1.73
N GLU A 356 -6.58 19.13 -1.27
CA GLU A 356 -5.63 20.24 -1.31
C GLU A 356 -4.34 19.92 -0.56
N ASP A 357 -4.41 19.19 0.55
CA ASP A 357 -3.25 18.72 1.31
C ASP A 357 -2.30 17.87 0.46
N PHE A 358 -2.83 17.10 -0.47
CA PHE A 358 -2.04 16.33 -1.43
C PHE A 358 -1.50 17.23 -2.54
N THR A 359 -2.33 18.15 -3.08
CA THR A 359 -1.93 19.00 -4.22
C THR A 359 -0.77 19.92 -3.90
N GLU A 360 -0.64 20.40 -2.66
CA GLU A 360 0.48 21.23 -2.22
C GLU A 360 1.84 20.51 -2.33
N THR A 361 1.83 19.19 -2.24
CA THR A 361 3.05 18.37 -2.21
C THR A 361 3.32 17.60 -3.50
N TYR A 362 2.40 17.65 -4.45
CA TYR A 362 2.38 16.78 -5.63
C TYR A 362 3.61 16.90 -6.54
N ASP A 363 4.15 18.08 -6.76
CA ASP A 363 5.25 18.31 -7.73
C ASP A 363 6.63 18.57 -7.06
N GLN A 364 6.80 18.07 -5.83
CA GLN A 364 8.06 18.26 -5.11
C GLN A 364 9.11 17.26 -5.57
N ILE A 365 10.27 17.80 -6.00
CA ILE A 365 11.44 16.96 -6.32
C ILE A 365 11.94 16.30 -5.04
N THR A 366 12.08 15.01 -5.06
CA THR A 366 12.60 14.24 -3.93
C THR A 366 14.12 14.47 -3.75
N GLY A 367 14.62 14.33 -2.51
CA GLY A 367 16.06 14.45 -2.25
C GLY A 367 16.90 13.48 -3.07
N PRO A 368 16.56 12.16 -3.13
CA PRO A 368 17.25 11.20 -3.98
C PRO A 368 17.22 11.54 -5.47
N GLU A 369 16.09 12.05 -5.97
CA GLU A 369 15.96 12.51 -7.36
C GLU A 369 16.88 13.69 -7.66
N ARG A 370 17.01 14.64 -6.73
CA ARG A 370 17.96 15.74 -6.87
C ARG A 370 19.41 15.24 -6.97
N VAL A 371 19.79 14.24 -6.16
CA VAL A 371 21.13 13.64 -6.23
C VAL A 371 21.32 12.92 -7.57
N GLN A 372 20.32 12.17 -8.04
CA GLN A 372 20.32 11.50 -9.32
C GLN A 372 20.53 12.49 -10.49
N ASN A 373 19.82 13.63 -10.46
CA ASN A 373 19.91 14.67 -11.48
C ASN A 373 21.28 15.34 -11.50
N ILE A 374 21.86 15.65 -10.35
CA ILE A 374 23.22 16.20 -10.25
C ILE A 374 24.24 15.20 -10.81
N PHE A 375 24.12 13.93 -10.43
CA PHE A 375 25.01 12.88 -10.91
C PHE A 375 24.93 12.70 -12.44
N ALA A 376 23.72 12.72 -13.02
CA ALA A 376 23.53 12.65 -14.45
C ALA A 376 24.25 13.78 -15.21
N GLY A 377 24.19 15.01 -14.70
CA GLY A 377 24.93 16.15 -15.24
C GLY A 377 26.45 15.96 -15.17
N LEU A 378 26.94 15.48 -14.03
CA LEU A 378 28.38 15.18 -13.87
C LEU A 378 28.85 14.08 -14.81
N CYS A 379 28.02 13.03 -15.03
CA CYS A 379 28.29 11.96 -15.99
C CYS A 379 28.44 12.48 -17.43
N LEU A 380 27.58 13.41 -17.86
CA LEU A 380 27.70 14.01 -19.18
C LEU A 380 29.06 14.75 -19.34
N ILE A 381 29.38 15.62 -18.36
CA ILE A 381 30.63 16.39 -18.40
C ILE A 381 31.86 15.46 -18.40
N ALA A 382 31.84 14.44 -17.54
CA ALA A 382 32.93 13.46 -17.46
C ALA A 382 33.06 12.65 -18.77
N SER A 383 31.95 12.22 -19.36
CA SER A 383 31.95 11.46 -20.63
C SER A 383 32.48 12.30 -21.78
N ILE A 384 32.13 13.58 -21.86
CA ILE A 384 32.68 14.51 -22.86
C ILE A 384 34.19 14.70 -22.64
N ALA A 385 34.64 14.88 -21.41
CA ALA A 385 36.06 15.05 -21.09
C ALA A 385 36.89 13.80 -21.50
N ILE A 386 36.38 12.60 -21.20
CA ILE A 386 37.01 11.32 -21.59
C ILE A 386 37.04 11.16 -23.12
N ALA A 387 35.95 11.53 -23.79
CA ALA A 387 35.86 11.48 -25.24
C ALA A 387 36.85 12.46 -25.93
N VAL A 388 36.99 13.68 -25.39
CA VAL A 388 37.98 14.66 -25.85
C VAL A 388 39.40 14.12 -25.64
N LEU A 389 39.70 13.49 -24.50
CA LEU A 389 40.98 12.85 -24.24
C LEU A 389 41.28 11.76 -25.28
N ALA A 390 40.32 10.92 -25.59
CA ALA A 390 40.41 9.87 -26.61
C ALA A 390 40.61 10.47 -28.02
N TYR A 391 39.87 11.53 -28.34
CA TYR A 391 40.00 12.25 -29.60
C TYR A 391 41.42 12.81 -29.80
N LEU A 392 41.98 13.48 -28.79
CA LEU A 392 43.32 14.08 -28.86
C LEU A 392 44.45 13.04 -28.99
N ARG A 393 44.24 11.83 -28.44
CA ARG A 393 45.27 10.78 -28.48
C ARG A 393 45.15 9.84 -29.67
N HIS A 394 43.94 9.52 -30.06
CA HIS A 394 43.66 8.40 -31.01
C HIS A 394 42.82 8.82 -32.23
N GLY A 395 42.40 10.08 -32.29
CA GLY A 395 41.62 10.62 -33.41
C GLY A 395 40.11 10.60 -33.20
N TYR A 396 39.37 11.14 -34.20
CA TYR A 396 37.93 11.43 -34.06
C TYR A 396 37.06 10.16 -33.91
N GLU A 397 37.47 9.08 -34.56
CA GLU A 397 36.73 7.80 -34.55
C GLU A 397 36.65 7.23 -33.14
N MET A 398 37.80 7.17 -32.47
CA MET A 398 37.90 6.71 -31.09
C MET A 398 37.17 7.68 -30.14
N GLY A 399 37.24 8.99 -30.37
CA GLY A 399 36.54 9.99 -29.58
C GLY A 399 35.03 9.79 -29.59
N VAL A 400 34.43 9.57 -30.76
CA VAL A 400 32.95 9.34 -30.86
C VAL A 400 32.55 8.00 -30.25
N GLN A 401 33.32 6.94 -30.45
CA GLN A 401 33.06 5.64 -29.86
C GLN A 401 33.13 5.68 -28.33
N ILE A 402 34.14 6.36 -27.78
CA ILE A 402 34.28 6.53 -26.34
C ILE A 402 33.15 7.39 -25.80
N LEU A 403 32.68 8.41 -26.53
CA LEU A 403 31.57 9.25 -26.09
C LEU A 403 30.27 8.41 -25.92
N SER A 404 29.89 7.67 -26.98
CA SER A 404 28.68 6.84 -26.95
C SER A 404 28.75 5.77 -25.85
N THR A 405 29.89 5.09 -25.74
CA THR A 405 30.10 4.02 -24.77
C THR A 405 30.19 4.54 -23.35
N SER A 406 30.90 5.70 -23.12
CA SER A 406 31.00 6.27 -21.78
C SER A 406 29.66 6.78 -21.23
N LEU A 407 28.80 7.35 -22.09
CA LEU A 407 27.44 7.76 -21.68
C LEU A 407 26.60 6.57 -21.28
N LEU A 408 26.62 5.47 -22.03
CA LEU A 408 25.92 4.22 -21.71
C LEU A 408 26.42 3.58 -20.41
N VAL A 409 27.73 3.62 -20.14
CA VAL A 409 28.32 2.97 -18.96
C VAL A 409 28.26 3.86 -17.72
N ALA A 410 28.23 5.19 -17.90
CA ALA A 410 28.13 6.16 -16.80
C ALA A 410 26.87 6.02 -15.96
N VAL A 411 25.76 5.60 -16.59
CA VAL A 411 24.47 5.42 -15.91
C VAL A 411 23.94 4.02 -16.24
N PRO A 412 24.05 3.05 -15.32
CA PRO A 412 23.43 1.75 -15.52
C PRO A 412 21.93 1.86 -15.78
N ALA A 413 21.39 1.13 -16.75
CA ALA A 413 19.99 1.22 -17.19
C ALA A 413 18.98 1.07 -16.04
N SER A 414 19.29 0.23 -15.04
CA SER A 414 18.42 0.06 -13.85
C SER A 414 18.28 1.33 -12.98
N PHE A 415 19.14 2.37 -13.18
CA PHE A 415 19.04 3.62 -12.43
C PHE A 415 17.74 4.38 -12.73
N PHE A 416 17.19 4.26 -13.96
CA PHE A 416 15.89 4.84 -14.32
C PHE A 416 14.73 4.35 -13.42
N VAL A 417 14.77 3.09 -12.99
CA VAL A 417 13.72 2.49 -12.16
C VAL A 417 14.05 2.48 -10.67
N ALA A 418 15.24 2.91 -10.28
CA ALA A 418 15.72 2.84 -8.90
C ALA A 418 14.85 3.62 -7.89
N LEU A 419 14.24 4.72 -8.31
CA LEU A 419 13.34 5.54 -7.48
C LEU A 419 11.88 5.22 -7.72
N THR A 420 11.47 5.02 -8.95
CA THR A 420 10.06 4.88 -9.34
C THR A 420 9.47 3.52 -8.97
N ARG A 421 10.23 2.43 -9.12
CA ARG A 421 9.75 1.08 -8.80
C ARG A 421 9.51 0.84 -7.31
N PRO A 422 10.42 1.20 -6.37
CA PRO A 422 10.14 1.07 -4.95
C PRO A 422 8.92 1.89 -4.52
N MET A 423 8.75 3.10 -5.08
CA MET A 423 7.59 3.95 -4.84
C MET A 423 6.30 3.27 -5.31
N ALA A 424 6.27 2.77 -6.55
CA ALA A 424 5.10 2.09 -7.10
C ALA A 424 4.73 0.80 -6.33
N ILE A 425 5.72 0.07 -5.80
CA ILE A 425 5.46 -1.10 -4.94
C ILE A 425 4.80 -0.67 -3.63
N LEU A 426 5.27 0.42 -3.01
CA LEU A 426 4.69 0.95 -1.78
C LEU A 426 3.29 1.50 -2.05
N GLU A 427 3.11 2.34 -3.07
CA GLU A 427 1.82 2.95 -3.42
C GLU A 427 0.73 1.91 -3.72
N ARG A 428 1.08 0.81 -4.41
CA ARG A 428 0.14 -0.29 -4.64
C ARG A 428 -0.35 -0.94 -3.33
N LYS A 429 0.52 -1.03 -2.30
CA LYS A 429 0.11 -1.52 -0.98
C LYS A 429 -0.75 -0.50 -0.24
N LEU A 430 -0.37 0.78 -0.32
CA LEU A 430 -1.10 1.87 0.31
C LEU A 430 -2.48 2.04 -0.31
N HIS A 431 -2.59 1.95 -1.64
CA HIS A 431 -3.86 1.98 -2.36
C HIS A 431 -4.86 0.91 -1.83
N ARG A 432 -4.40 -0.33 -1.63
CA ARG A 432 -5.24 -1.40 -1.04
C ARG A 432 -5.68 -1.12 0.40
N LEU A 433 -4.96 -0.27 1.10
CA LEU A 433 -5.25 0.13 2.48
C LEU A 433 -5.94 1.50 2.57
N GLY A 434 -6.30 2.06 1.42
CA GLY A 434 -6.94 3.37 1.36
C GLY A 434 -6.04 4.50 1.88
N ALA A 435 -4.74 4.48 1.59
CA ALA A 435 -3.81 5.50 2.04
C ALA A 435 -3.02 6.09 0.85
N VAL A 436 -2.66 7.38 0.93
CA VAL A 436 -1.91 8.12 -0.07
C VAL A 436 -0.82 8.94 0.61
N LEU A 437 0.42 8.88 0.09
CA LEU A 437 1.54 9.69 0.59
C LEU A 437 1.51 11.11 0.04
N CYS A 438 1.69 12.12 0.91
CA CYS A 438 1.78 13.53 0.53
C CYS A 438 3.21 13.91 0.17
N GLY A 439 3.69 13.45 -0.97
CA GLY A 439 4.96 13.83 -1.58
C GLY A 439 6.21 13.62 -0.71
N TRP A 440 7.26 14.40 -1.00
CA TRP A 440 8.55 14.29 -0.31
C TRP A 440 8.48 14.78 1.14
N LYS A 441 7.71 15.82 1.41
CA LYS A 441 7.54 16.33 2.79
C LYS A 441 6.92 15.26 3.69
N GLY A 442 5.91 14.53 3.20
CA GLY A 442 5.29 13.42 3.92
C GLY A 442 6.29 12.32 4.25
N ILE A 443 7.09 11.88 3.24
CA ILE A 443 8.12 10.86 3.42
C ILE A 443 9.19 11.29 4.43
N GLN A 444 9.62 12.56 4.43
CA GLN A 444 10.59 13.08 5.39
C GLN A 444 10.00 13.26 6.79
N GLY A 445 8.77 13.74 6.89
CA GLY A 445 8.08 13.95 8.17
C GLY A 445 7.96 12.68 9.00
N MET A 446 7.90 11.51 8.33
CA MET A 446 7.87 10.20 9.01
C MET A 446 9.24 9.70 9.48
N LYS A 447 10.29 10.53 9.50
CA LYS A 447 11.63 10.18 10.00
C LYS A 447 11.78 10.64 11.44
N GLY A 448 12.01 9.73 12.38
CA GLY A 448 12.26 10.13 13.78
C GLY A 448 11.93 9.04 14.78
N ARG A 449 11.78 9.47 16.04
CA ARG A 449 11.23 8.67 17.15
C ARG A 449 9.90 9.28 17.52
N TYR A 450 8.86 8.44 17.58
CA TYR A 450 7.49 8.90 17.78
C TYR A 450 6.79 8.04 18.81
N VAL A 451 5.83 8.65 19.46
CA VAL A 451 4.77 7.94 20.17
C VAL A 451 3.59 7.77 19.21
N PHE A 452 2.85 6.69 19.37
CA PHE A 452 1.77 6.36 18.48
C PHE A 452 0.53 6.02 19.31
N PRO A 453 -0.48 6.91 19.40
CA PRO A 453 -1.72 6.62 20.07
C PRO A 453 -2.51 5.58 19.30
N LEU A 454 -2.94 4.52 19.98
CA LEU A 454 -3.79 3.46 19.48
C LEU A 454 -5.15 3.55 20.18
N THR A 455 -6.17 3.87 19.44
CA THR A 455 -7.56 3.93 19.90
C THR A 455 -8.25 2.58 19.75
N ASP A 456 -9.49 2.47 20.28
CA ASP A 456 -10.32 1.27 20.10
C ASP A 456 -10.55 0.97 18.60
N SER A 457 -10.85 1.98 17.79
CA SER A 457 -11.07 1.84 16.34
C SER A 457 -9.80 1.44 15.58
N ASP A 458 -8.60 1.76 16.09
CA ASP A 458 -7.35 1.31 15.51
C ASP A 458 -7.09 -0.18 15.76
N LEU A 459 -7.45 -0.66 16.95
CA LEU A 459 -7.28 -2.06 17.34
C LEU A 459 -8.37 -2.95 16.75
N PHE A 460 -9.60 -2.47 16.75
CA PHE A 460 -10.80 -3.18 16.32
C PHE A 460 -11.66 -2.31 15.40
N PRO A 461 -11.24 -2.10 14.15
CA PRO A 461 -12.04 -1.36 13.17
C PRO A 461 -13.35 -2.10 12.85
N ASN A 462 -14.41 -1.36 12.54
CA ASN A 462 -15.70 -1.87 12.07
C ASN A 462 -16.37 -2.86 13.05
N ALA A 463 -16.66 -2.42 14.28
CA ALA A 463 -17.43 -3.22 15.27
C ALA A 463 -16.95 -4.67 15.40
N ALA A 464 -15.64 -4.86 15.51
CA ALA A 464 -15.00 -6.17 15.58
C ALA A 464 -15.29 -6.91 16.90
N ALA A 465 -15.89 -6.27 17.88
CA ALA A 465 -16.40 -6.91 19.08
C ALA A 465 -17.81 -7.46 18.81
N LYS A 466 -18.07 -8.69 19.24
CA LYS A 466 -19.37 -9.36 19.11
C LYS A 466 -19.77 -9.95 20.45
N LEU A 467 -21.05 -9.86 20.76
CA LEU A 467 -21.65 -10.57 21.89
C LEU A 467 -22.02 -11.97 21.42
N ASN A 468 -21.42 -12.99 22.04
CA ASN A 468 -21.63 -14.40 21.63
C ASN A 468 -22.69 -15.12 22.48
N GLY A 469 -23.01 -14.59 23.66
CA GLY A 469 -24.02 -15.14 24.53
C GLY A 469 -24.13 -14.35 25.82
N VAL A 470 -25.26 -14.51 26.50
CA VAL A 470 -25.57 -13.87 27.77
C VAL A 470 -26.08 -14.93 28.73
N LYS A 471 -25.63 -14.90 29.96
CA LYS A 471 -26.15 -15.75 31.05
C LYS A 471 -26.49 -14.89 32.24
N PHE A 472 -27.68 -15.10 32.77
CA PHE A 472 -28.18 -14.38 33.92
C PHE A 472 -28.15 -15.25 35.16
N TYR A 473 -27.95 -14.66 36.31
CA TYR A 473 -27.87 -15.29 37.61
C TYR A 473 -28.79 -14.55 38.59
N GLY A 474 -29.28 -15.27 39.59
CA GLY A 474 -30.21 -14.72 40.60
C GLY A 474 -31.66 -14.64 40.09
N GLU A 475 -32.52 -13.95 40.89
CA GLU A 475 -33.97 -13.85 40.63
C GLU A 475 -34.37 -12.52 39.95
N ARG A 476 -33.38 -11.68 39.58
CA ARG A 476 -33.64 -10.36 38.98
C ARG A 476 -34.13 -10.51 37.53
N ASP A 477 -35.00 -9.57 37.14
CA ASP A 477 -35.49 -9.51 35.78
C ASP A 477 -34.37 -9.25 34.77
N THR A 478 -34.37 -10.00 33.68
CA THR A 478 -33.38 -9.97 32.60
C THR A 478 -33.25 -8.60 31.98
N GLN A 479 -34.37 -7.88 31.81
CA GLN A 479 -34.38 -6.54 31.20
C GLN A 479 -33.65 -5.55 32.11
N THR A 480 -33.85 -5.64 33.43
CA THR A 480 -33.17 -4.79 34.45
C THR A 480 -31.67 -5.03 34.46
N VAL A 481 -31.23 -6.31 34.41
CA VAL A 481 -29.81 -6.68 34.38
C VAL A 481 -29.12 -6.10 33.13
N ILE A 482 -29.75 -6.22 31.94
CA ILE A 482 -29.24 -5.64 30.71
C ILE A 482 -29.23 -4.10 30.76
N ALA A 483 -30.27 -3.50 31.31
CA ALA A 483 -30.41 -2.05 31.40
C ALA A 483 -29.32 -1.43 32.29
N TYR A 484 -29.01 -2.06 33.41
CA TYR A 484 -27.95 -1.62 34.34
C TYR A 484 -26.56 -1.80 33.73
N ALA A 485 -26.33 -2.94 33.04
CA ALA A 485 -25.12 -3.14 32.29
C ALA A 485 -24.92 -2.07 31.20
N ALA A 486 -25.95 -1.79 30.41
CA ALA A 486 -25.93 -0.77 29.36
C ALA A 486 -25.69 0.64 29.91
N ALA A 487 -26.27 0.98 31.07
CA ALA A 487 -26.06 2.26 31.73
C ALA A 487 -24.57 2.51 32.05
N LEU A 488 -23.90 1.56 32.70
CA LEU A 488 -22.47 1.66 33.01
C LEU A 488 -21.60 1.61 31.77
N MET A 489 -21.92 0.74 30.79
CA MET A 489 -21.15 0.62 29.56
C MET A 489 -21.24 1.89 28.71
N ARG A 490 -22.35 2.62 28.73
CA ARG A 490 -22.49 3.90 28.04
C ARG A 490 -21.55 4.96 28.61
N VAL A 491 -21.41 5.01 29.94
CA VAL A 491 -20.46 5.92 30.60
C VAL A 491 -19.00 5.51 30.35
N ASN A 492 -18.74 4.21 30.21
CA ASN A 492 -17.42 3.73 29.84
C ASN A 492 -17.00 4.19 28.44
N GLY A 493 -17.93 4.11 27.48
CA GLY A 493 -17.61 4.31 26.07
C GLY A 493 -16.88 3.10 25.45
N GLY A 494 -16.17 3.36 24.35
CA GLY A 494 -15.37 2.34 23.66
C GLY A 494 -16.20 1.36 22.80
N THR A 495 -15.58 0.24 22.42
CA THR A 495 -16.14 -0.71 21.44
C THR A 495 -17.35 -1.48 21.97
N LEU A 496 -17.46 -1.65 23.30
CA LEU A 496 -18.53 -2.43 23.92
C LEU A 496 -19.83 -1.63 24.11
N ALA A 497 -19.77 -0.32 24.30
CA ALA A 497 -20.95 0.49 24.58
C ALA A 497 -22.06 0.34 23.51
N PRO A 498 -21.80 0.38 22.20
CA PRO A 498 -22.82 0.15 21.17
C PRO A 498 -23.43 -1.24 21.22
N LEU A 499 -22.67 -2.28 21.63
CA LEU A 499 -23.16 -3.65 21.73
C LEU A 499 -24.19 -3.80 22.85
N PHE A 500 -23.93 -3.17 24.00
CA PHE A 500 -24.87 -3.19 25.12
C PHE A 500 -26.10 -2.33 24.84
N ASP A 501 -25.96 -1.21 24.12
CA ASP A 501 -27.11 -0.43 23.65
C ASP A 501 -27.98 -1.21 22.64
N GLN A 502 -27.36 -1.97 21.74
CA GLN A 502 -28.07 -2.85 20.80
C GLN A 502 -28.77 -4.00 21.55
N LEU A 503 -28.10 -4.60 22.53
CA LEU A 503 -28.69 -5.64 23.38
C LEU A 503 -29.92 -5.10 24.15
N LEU A 504 -29.77 -3.91 24.76
CA LEU A 504 -30.89 -3.23 25.46
C LEU A 504 -32.08 -3.00 24.52
N GLY A 505 -31.82 -2.57 23.27
CA GLY A 505 -32.85 -2.37 22.26
C GLY A 505 -33.57 -3.68 21.88
N SER A 506 -32.81 -4.79 21.76
CA SER A 506 -33.38 -6.11 21.39
C SER A 506 -34.28 -6.70 22.47
N TYR A 507 -34.07 -6.33 23.71
CA TYR A 507 -34.91 -6.74 24.85
C TYR A 507 -35.96 -5.69 25.25
N ASN A 508 -36.16 -4.63 24.48
CA ASN A 508 -37.04 -3.50 24.77
C ASN A 508 -36.84 -2.92 26.18
N GLY A 509 -35.59 -2.93 26.66
CA GLY A 509 -35.26 -2.49 28.02
C GLY A 509 -35.30 -0.98 28.16
N ILE A 510 -35.57 -0.52 29.41
CA ILE A 510 -35.62 0.89 29.76
C ILE A 510 -34.19 1.43 29.85
N ARG A 511 -33.95 2.65 29.38
CA ARG A 511 -32.67 3.34 29.55
C ARG A 511 -32.58 3.96 30.92
N TYR A 512 -31.58 3.58 31.70
CA TYR A 512 -31.22 4.22 32.97
C TYR A 512 -29.91 4.99 32.82
N ASP A 513 -29.71 5.96 33.68
CA ASP A 513 -28.44 6.68 33.83
C ASP A 513 -27.68 6.11 35.03
N ALA A 514 -26.38 6.10 34.96
CA ALA A 514 -25.51 5.65 36.03
C ALA A 514 -24.93 6.87 36.77
N GLU A 515 -25.03 6.87 38.09
CA GLU A 515 -24.55 7.92 38.99
C GLU A 515 -23.27 7.44 39.72
N SER A 516 -22.53 8.36 40.33
CA SER A 516 -21.37 8.07 41.20
C SER A 516 -20.33 7.11 40.53
N VAL A 517 -20.16 7.18 39.20
CA VAL A 517 -19.35 6.21 38.44
C VAL A 517 -17.88 6.32 38.80
N ARG A 518 -17.26 5.17 39.15
CA ARG A 518 -15.85 5.02 39.43
C ARG A 518 -15.20 4.02 38.48
N PHE A 519 -14.02 4.36 37.99
CA PHE A 519 -13.26 3.53 37.08
C PHE A 519 -12.08 2.90 37.81
N TYR A 520 -11.90 1.59 37.65
CA TYR A 520 -10.87 0.83 38.31
C TYR A 520 -9.78 0.39 37.32
N GLY A 521 -8.53 0.49 37.72
CA GLY A 521 -7.38 0.19 36.83
C GLY A 521 -7.21 -1.28 36.49
N ASN A 522 -7.87 -2.18 37.21
CA ASN A 522 -7.83 -3.63 37.04
C ASN A 522 -8.96 -4.20 36.16
N GLY A 523 -9.56 -3.38 35.32
CA GLY A 523 -10.47 -3.86 34.26
C GLY A 523 -11.94 -3.85 34.64
N GLY A 524 -12.42 -2.82 35.31
CA GLY A 524 -13.84 -2.69 35.64
C GLY A 524 -14.28 -1.29 36.01
N ILE A 525 -15.58 -1.14 36.14
CA ILE A 525 -16.30 0.10 36.49
C ILE A 525 -17.35 -0.21 37.54
N GLY A 526 -17.52 0.69 38.47
CA GLY A 526 -18.62 0.64 39.46
C GLY A 526 -19.40 1.96 39.45
N GLY A 527 -20.64 1.90 39.77
CA GLY A 527 -21.52 3.07 39.92
C GLY A 527 -22.83 2.69 40.58
N GLU A 528 -23.71 3.64 40.68
CA GLU A 528 -25.07 3.47 41.22
C GLU A 528 -26.07 3.61 40.08
N VAL A 529 -26.99 2.66 39.94
CA VAL A 529 -28.11 2.73 38.99
C VAL A 529 -29.40 2.48 39.77
N CYS A 530 -30.30 3.42 39.75
CA CYS A 530 -31.54 3.40 40.57
C CYS A 530 -31.25 3.15 42.06
N GLU A 531 -30.23 3.82 42.61
CA GLU A 531 -29.80 3.72 44.03
C GLU A 531 -29.17 2.34 44.40
N GLU A 532 -29.01 1.42 43.44
CA GLU A 532 -28.36 0.13 43.65
C GLU A 532 -26.89 0.19 43.21
N PRO A 533 -25.95 -0.34 44.01
CA PRO A 533 -24.55 -0.41 43.61
C PRO A 533 -24.33 -1.50 42.54
N VAL A 534 -23.77 -1.09 41.43
CA VAL A 534 -23.52 -1.95 40.25
C VAL A 534 -22.04 -1.97 39.90
N LEU A 535 -21.48 -3.17 39.72
CA LEU A 535 -20.12 -3.37 39.27
C LEU A 535 -20.14 -4.13 37.95
N ILE A 536 -19.35 -3.66 36.96
CA ILE A 536 -19.19 -4.33 35.67
C ILE A 536 -17.70 -4.40 35.30
N GLY A 537 -17.22 -5.56 34.86
CA GLY A 537 -15.82 -5.69 34.52
C GLY A 537 -15.36 -7.12 34.21
N THR A 538 -14.07 -7.34 34.29
CA THR A 538 -13.46 -8.66 34.11
C THR A 538 -13.70 -9.56 35.33
N LEU A 539 -13.52 -10.88 35.16
CA LEU A 539 -13.60 -11.83 36.26
C LEU A 539 -12.65 -11.48 37.42
N GLU A 540 -11.42 -11.09 37.10
CA GLU A 540 -10.42 -10.70 38.10
C GLU A 540 -10.86 -9.48 38.88
N PHE A 541 -11.43 -8.49 38.20
CA PHE A 541 -11.96 -7.28 38.83
C PHE A 541 -13.08 -7.59 39.84
N LEU A 542 -14.09 -8.39 39.47
CA LEU A 542 -15.17 -8.72 40.38
C LEU A 542 -14.70 -9.51 41.61
N LYS A 543 -13.73 -10.43 41.42
CA LYS A 543 -13.09 -11.14 42.55
C LYS A 543 -12.33 -10.21 43.47
N ASP A 544 -11.61 -9.24 42.93
CA ASP A 544 -10.90 -8.22 43.73
C ASP A 544 -11.86 -7.32 44.51
N MET A 545 -13.07 -7.11 43.98
CA MET A 545 -14.15 -6.37 44.66
C MET A 545 -14.95 -7.22 45.68
N GLY A 546 -14.59 -8.51 45.83
CA GLY A 546 -15.19 -9.41 46.81
C GLY A 546 -16.51 -10.04 46.38
N VAL A 547 -16.86 -10.00 45.09
CA VAL A 547 -18.08 -10.67 44.59
C VAL A 547 -17.86 -12.17 44.54
N GLU A 548 -18.76 -12.94 45.14
CA GLU A 548 -18.73 -14.40 45.10
C GLU A 548 -19.11 -14.91 43.68
N ILE A 549 -18.24 -15.65 43.05
CA ILE A 549 -18.47 -16.20 41.72
C ILE A 549 -18.62 -17.72 41.85
N PRO A 550 -19.76 -18.28 41.41
CA PRO A 550 -19.99 -19.73 41.49
C PRO A 550 -18.93 -20.54 40.74
N ASP A 551 -18.57 -21.71 41.28
CA ASP A 551 -17.64 -22.64 40.63
C ASP A 551 -18.16 -23.09 39.27
N GLY A 552 -17.29 -23.09 38.24
CA GLY A 552 -17.64 -23.49 36.87
C GLY A 552 -18.08 -22.32 35.95
N VAL A 553 -18.12 -21.07 36.44
CA VAL A 553 -18.48 -19.87 35.67
C VAL A 553 -17.24 -19.10 35.24
N MET A 554 -16.22 -19.79 34.71
CA MET A 554 -15.00 -19.11 34.25
C MET A 554 -14.99 -19.00 32.74
N VAL A 555 -15.39 -17.84 32.21
CA VAL A 555 -15.25 -17.49 30.80
C VAL A 555 -14.19 -16.40 30.65
N LYS A 556 -13.08 -16.70 29.96
CA LYS A 556 -11.92 -15.79 29.85
C LYS A 556 -12.25 -14.47 29.13
N GLN A 557 -13.15 -14.49 28.17
CA GLN A 557 -13.54 -13.30 27.39
C GLN A 557 -15.03 -13.00 27.67
N ALA A 558 -15.32 -12.55 28.87
CA ALA A 558 -16.65 -12.15 29.27
C ALA A 558 -16.62 -10.92 30.16
N VAL A 559 -17.65 -10.14 30.05
CA VAL A 559 -17.97 -9.02 30.93
C VAL A 559 -18.90 -9.58 32.02
N TYR A 560 -18.54 -9.40 33.26
CA TYR A 560 -19.31 -9.82 34.43
C TYR A 560 -20.01 -8.61 35.04
N LEU A 561 -21.25 -8.76 35.44
CA LEU A 561 -22.05 -7.77 36.11
C LEU A 561 -22.46 -8.25 37.50
N SER A 562 -22.21 -7.45 38.49
CA SER A 562 -22.73 -7.64 39.84
C SER A 562 -23.65 -6.47 40.20
N ILE A 563 -24.77 -6.77 40.82
CA ILE A 563 -25.74 -5.81 41.36
C ILE A 563 -25.88 -6.12 42.86
N ASP A 564 -25.71 -5.12 43.69
CA ASP A 564 -25.76 -5.24 45.13
C ASP A 564 -24.85 -6.31 45.75
N GLY A 565 -23.64 -6.50 45.12
CA GLY A 565 -22.64 -7.47 45.53
C GLY A 565 -22.88 -8.90 45.05
N GLU A 566 -24.00 -9.20 44.41
CA GLU A 566 -24.31 -10.52 43.86
C GLU A 566 -24.07 -10.57 42.34
N LEU A 567 -23.49 -11.69 41.83
CA LEU A 567 -23.33 -11.90 40.39
C LEU A 567 -24.71 -12.00 39.74
N SER A 568 -25.05 -11.06 38.85
CA SER A 568 -26.35 -10.97 38.16
C SER A 568 -26.29 -11.27 36.69
N GLY A 569 -25.13 -11.05 36.01
CA GLY A 569 -25.01 -11.26 34.58
C GLY A 569 -23.59 -11.59 34.10
N LEU A 570 -23.52 -12.37 33.04
CA LEU A 570 -22.31 -12.71 32.30
C LEU A 570 -22.58 -12.47 30.82
N PHE A 571 -21.76 -11.67 30.16
CA PHE A 571 -21.85 -11.36 28.76
C PHE A 571 -20.59 -11.84 28.05
N ALA A 572 -20.69 -12.94 27.31
CA ALA A 572 -19.56 -13.49 26.58
C ALA A 572 -19.27 -12.62 25.36
N VAL A 573 -18.09 -12.02 25.32
CA VAL A 573 -17.66 -11.09 24.26
C VAL A 573 -16.50 -11.70 23.48
N SER A 574 -16.54 -11.61 22.16
CA SER A 574 -15.41 -11.97 21.31
C SER A 574 -14.92 -10.77 20.51
N TYR A 575 -13.61 -10.65 20.41
CA TYR A 575 -12.96 -9.64 19.62
C TYR A 575 -12.38 -10.30 18.36
N SER A 576 -12.94 -9.99 17.21
CA SER A 576 -12.39 -10.47 15.94
C SER A 576 -11.18 -9.65 15.52
N ARG A 577 -10.04 -10.32 15.33
CA ARG A 577 -8.80 -9.71 14.89
C ARG A 577 -8.69 -9.82 13.37
N THR A 578 -8.68 -8.69 12.66
CA THR A 578 -8.38 -8.73 11.23
C THR A 578 -6.89 -9.03 11.00
N ARG A 579 -6.59 -9.77 9.96
CA ARG A 579 -5.20 -10.09 9.58
C ARG A 579 -4.38 -8.84 9.30
N GLN A 580 -5.01 -7.82 8.73
CA GLN A 580 -4.38 -6.53 8.43
C GLN A 580 -4.01 -5.77 9.71
N THR A 581 -4.93 -5.66 10.67
CA THR A 581 -4.68 -5.02 11.97
C THR A 581 -3.54 -5.71 12.71
N ALA A 582 -3.54 -7.05 12.77
CA ALA A 582 -2.48 -7.80 13.43
C ALA A 582 -1.09 -7.58 12.81
N ARG A 583 -1.02 -7.56 11.48
CA ARG A 583 0.23 -7.25 10.76
C ARG A 583 0.66 -5.80 10.98
N GLY A 584 -0.28 -4.84 10.94
CA GLY A 584 -0.01 -3.43 11.18
C GLY A 584 0.58 -3.19 12.57
N ILE A 585 -0.07 -3.73 13.61
CA ILE A 585 0.42 -3.65 15.00
C ILE A 585 1.79 -4.33 15.14
N GLY A 586 1.96 -5.52 14.55
CA GLY A 586 3.24 -6.24 14.54
C GLY A 586 4.36 -5.41 13.91
N ALA A 587 4.09 -4.75 12.79
CA ALA A 587 5.04 -3.88 12.10
C ALA A 587 5.41 -2.66 12.96
N LEU A 588 4.44 -1.99 13.59
CA LEU A 588 4.67 -0.86 14.49
C LEU A 588 5.47 -1.27 15.74
N CYS A 589 5.06 -2.35 16.41
CA CYS A 589 5.74 -2.82 17.61
C CYS A 589 7.13 -3.37 17.31
N GLY A 590 7.38 -3.88 16.12
CA GLY A 590 8.69 -4.28 15.62
C GLY A 590 9.64 -3.10 15.39
N TYR A 591 9.09 -1.89 15.16
CA TYR A 591 9.91 -0.72 14.88
C TYR A 591 10.38 -0.04 16.16
N ARG A 592 11.69 -0.14 16.48
CA ARG A 592 12.28 0.36 17.75
C ARG A 592 12.12 1.88 17.99
N LYS A 593 11.82 2.65 16.97
CA LYS A 593 11.66 4.11 17.06
C LYS A 593 10.23 4.56 17.36
N ILE A 594 9.28 3.62 17.43
CA ILE A 594 7.89 3.88 17.74
C ILE A 594 7.56 3.31 19.11
N THR A 595 6.89 4.11 19.95
CA THR A 595 6.36 3.69 21.24
C THR A 595 4.83 3.77 21.15
N PRO A 596 4.11 2.63 21.09
CA PRO A 596 2.66 2.65 21.14
C PRO A 596 2.16 3.18 22.47
N ILE A 597 1.14 4.03 22.44
CA ILE A 597 0.37 4.47 23.63
C ILE A 597 -1.04 3.91 23.45
N ILE A 598 -1.49 3.12 24.40
CA ILE A 598 -2.82 2.51 24.35
C ILE A 598 -3.84 3.52 24.88
N MET A 599 -4.63 4.07 23.95
CA MET A 599 -5.66 5.08 24.22
C MET A 599 -7.07 4.47 24.27
N ALA A 600 -7.15 3.13 24.21
CA ALA A 600 -8.40 2.40 24.25
C ALA A 600 -9.16 2.64 25.56
N GLU A 601 -10.48 2.80 25.49
CA GLU A 601 -11.38 2.98 26.65
C GLU A 601 -11.92 1.67 27.16
N ASP A 602 -11.99 0.67 26.30
CA ASP A 602 -12.49 -0.65 26.64
C ASP A 602 -11.62 -1.31 27.72
N PHE A 603 -12.20 -1.54 28.89
CA PHE A 603 -11.51 -2.12 30.06
C PHE A 603 -11.06 -3.60 29.82
N MET A 604 -11.68 -4.28 28.86
CA MET A 604 -11.25 -5.63 28.45
C MET A 604 -9.89 -5.64 27.77
N LEU A 605 -9.43 -4.50 27.22
CA LEU A 605 -8.17 -4.38 26.51
C LEU A 605 -6.99 -4.24 27.49
N THR A 606 -6.87 -5.19 28.41
CA THR A 606 -5.77 -5.25 29.37
C THR A 606 -4.41 -5.50 28.71
N PRO A 607 -3.30 -5.15 29.37
CA PRO A 607 -1.96 -5.43 28.84
C PRO A 607 -1.71 -6.92 28.52
N SER A 608 -2.28 -7.84 29.31
CA SER A 608 -2.24 -9.29 29.10
C SER A 608 -2.99 -9.68 27.82
N PHE A 609 -4.21 -9.20 27.64
CA PHE A 609 -5.02 -9.44 26.45
C PHE A 609 -4.33 -8.93 25.17
N LEU A 610 -3.80 -7.71 25.20
CA LEU A 610 -3.12 -7.13 24.03
C LEU A 610 -1.80 -7.85 23.70
N LYS A 611 -1.08 -8.36 24.72
CA LYS A 611 0.11 -9.18 24.52
C LYS A 611 -0.26 -10.50 23.82
N GLU A 612 -1.28 -11.18 24.32
CA GLU A 612 -1.76 -12.46 23.78
C GLU A 612 -2.32 -12.31 22.37
N ARG A 613 -3.21 -11.33 22.17
CA ARG A 613 -3.95 -11.16 20.89
C ARG A 613 -3.13 -10.55 19.78
N PHE A 614 -2.25 -9.60 20.09
CA PHE A 614 -1.48 -8.81 19.12
C PHE A 614 0.05 -8.94 19.28
N GLY A 615 0.55 -9.64 20.30
CA GLY A 615 1.98 -9.73 20.57
C GLY A 615 2.61 -8.40 21.03
N ILE A 616 1.80 -7.46 21.53
CA ILE A 616 2.28 -6.17 22.02
C ILE A 616 3.12 -6.40 23.26
N ARG A 617 4.42 -6.07 23.20
CA ARG A 617 5.32 -6.19 24.35
C ARG A 617 4.98 -5.07 25.35
N THR A 618 4.48 -5.44 26.52
CA THR A 618 4.09 -4.50 27.58
C THR A 618 5.21 -3.53 28.00
N ARG A 619 6.48 -3.95 27.94
CA ARG A 619 7.64 -3.08 28.21
C ARG A 619 7.87 -1.98 27.17
N ARG A 620 7.24 -2.05 26.00
CA ARG A 620 7.41 -1.07 24.90
C ARG A 620 6.20 -0.21 24.66
N ALA A 621 5.03 -0.62 25.12
CA ALA A 621 3.81 0.14 25.02
C ALA A 621 3.58 0.91 26.34
N LEU A 622 3.04 2.11 26.24
CA LEU A 622 2.60 2.90 27.37
C LEU A 622 1.10 2.64 27.59
N PHE A 623 0.73 2.39 28.83
CA PHE A 623 -0.66 2.22 29.27
C PHE A 623 -0.99 3.37 30.22
N PRO A 624 -1.44 4.52 29.69
CA PRO A 624 -1.74 5.68 30.53
C PRO A 624 -2.98 5.42 31.39
N ASN A 625 -3.00 6.03 32.57
CA ASN A 625 -4.22 6.08 33.38
C ASN A 625 -5.30 6.92 32.68
N ARG A 626 -6.53 6.86 33.17
CA ARG A 626 -7.67 7.55 32.54
C ARG A 626 -7.47 9.07 32.43
N GLU A 627 -6.93 9.70 33.46
CA GLU A 627 -6.68 11.14 33.48
C GLU A 627 -5.69 11.55 32.39
N LEU A 628 -4.58 10.81 32.28
CA LEU A 628 -3.58 11.05 31.23
C LEU A 628 -4.15 10.74 29.84
N ARG A 629 -4.98 9.70 29.70
CA ARG A 629 -5.69 9.42 28.44
C ARG A 629 -6.60 10.58 28.04
N ALA A 630 -7.38 11.12 28.98
CA ALA A 630 -8.24 12.27 28.72
C ALA A 630 -7.42 13.51 28.29
N GLN A 631 -6.31 13.79 28.98
CA GLN A 631 -5.41 14.90 28.64
C GLN A 631 -4.76 14.72 27.25
N LEU A 632 -4.32 13.49 26.91
CA LEU A 632 -3.72 13.20 25.61
C LEU A 632 -4.75 13.23 24.48
N ARG A 633 -5.98 12.84 24.75
CA ARG A 633 -7.09 12.86 23.78
C ARG A 633 -7.58 14.28 23.49
N ALA A 634 -7.51 15.18 24.47
CA ALA A 634 -7.81 16.60 24.30
C ALA A 634 -6.78 17.32 23.38
N LYS A 635 -5.63 16.69 23.08
CA LYS A 635 -4.69 17.22 22.12
C LYS A 635 -5.12 16.84 20.70
N GLU A 636 -5.78 17.76 20.05
CA GLU A 636 -6.22 17.62 18.68
C GLU A 636 -5.05 17.74 17.68
N ALA A 637 -5.27 17.25 16.48
CA ALA A 637 -4.34 17.44 15.38
C ALA A 637 -4.29 18.94 15.01
N PRO A 638 -3.10 19.57 14.93
CA PRO A 638 -3.01 20.97 14.52
C PRO A 638 -3.59 21.15 13.11
N GLU A 639 -4.52 22.07 12.93
CA GLU A 639 -5.20 22.31 11.64
C GLU A 639 -4.21 22.75 10.57
N ASP A 640 -3.25 23.62 10.93
CA ASP A 640 -2.22 24.17 10.03
C ASP A 640 -1.05 23.21 9.79
N ALA A 641 -1.02 22.03 10.44
CA ALA A 641 0.08 21.10 10.25
C ALA A 641 0.03 20.48 8.85
N PRO A 642 1.20 20.42 8.15
CA PRO A 642 1.23 19.83 6.82
C PRO A 642 0.88 18.33 6.87
N ALA A 643 0.00 17.90 5.97
CA ALA A 643 -0.35 16.50 5.85
C ALA A 643 0.86 15.67 5.40
N LEU A 644 1.10 14.59 6.11
CA LEU A 644 2.13 13.60 5.75
C LEU A 644 1.58 12.54 4.81
N ALA A 645 0.32 12.19 4.99
CA ALA A 645 -0.42 11.24 4.18
C ALA A 645 -1.92 11.50 4.33
N LEU A 646 -2.70 11.06 3.37
CA LEU A 646 -4.16 11.00 3.43
C LEU A 646 -4.61 9.55 3.59
N MET A 647 -5.69 9.33 4.31
CA MET A 647 -6.28 8.01 4.58
C MET A 647 -7.78 8.06 4.39
N THR A 648 -8.34 7.00 3.82
CA THR A 648 -9.78 6.83 3.56
C THR A 648 -10.42 5.78 4.46
N GLN A 649 -9.59 5.02 5.17
CA GLN A 649 -10.03 3.92 6.03
C GLN A 649 -9.51 4.11 7.45
N GLU A 650 -10.33 3.71 8.41
CA GLU A 650 -9.96 3.63 9.81
C GLU A 650 -9.04 2.42 10.07
N GLY A 651 -8.46 2.39 11.27
CA GLY A 651 -7.61 1.30 11.72
C GLY A 651 -6.12 1.59 11.66
N VAL A 652 -5.36 0.78 12.36
CA VAL A 652 -3.90 0.94 12.49
C VAL A 652 -3.13 0.56 11.23
N ALA A 653 -3.71 -0.26 10.36
CA ALA A 653 -2.99 -0.82 9.22
C ALA A 653 -2.49 0.25 8.22
N PRO A 654 -3.32 1.20 7.73
CA PRO A 654 -2.85 2.26 6.83
C PRO A 654 -1.65 3.03 7.42
N MET A 655 -1.77 3.46 8.68
CA MET A 655 -0.72 4.22 9.38
C MET A 655 0.56 3.42 9.58
N ALA A 656 0.44 2.15 9.96
CA ALA A 656 1.58 1.26 10.16
C ALA A 656 2.37 1.07 8.86
N TYR A 657 1.68 0.86 7.76
CA TYR A 657 2.31 0.71 6.45
C TYR A 657 2.86 2.02 5.90
N LEU A 658 2.23 3.16 6.16
CA LEU A 658 2.80 4.47 5.85
C LEU A 658 4.15 4.67 6.54
N ILE A 659 4.25 4.42 7.84
CA ILE A 659 5.47 4.65 8.63
C ILE A 659 6.57 3.63 8.29
N THR A 660 6.24 2.36 8.23
CA THR A 660 7.22 1.30 7.95
C THR A 660 7.62 1.30 6.48
N GLY A 661 6.65 1.54 5.58
CA GLY A 661 6.85 1.63 4.15
C GLY A 661 7.74 2.79 3.74
N THR A 662 7.52 3.98 4.28
CA THR A 662 8.38 5.14 4.00
C THR A 662 9.80 4.94 4.51
N LYS A 663 9.99 4.19 5.62
CA LYS A 663 11.35 3.81 6.07
C LYS A 663 12.03 2.91 5.06
N ALA A 664 11.37 1.86 4.58
CA ALA A 664 11.94 0.94 3.60
C ALA A 664 12.18 1.64 2.26
N LEU A 665 11.23 2.49 1.84
CA LEU A 665 11.36 3.31 0.64
C LEU A 665 12.64 4.17 0.69
N ARG A 666 12.85 4.90 1.79
CA ARG A 666 14.06 5.70 1.97
C ARG A 666 15.34 4.85 1.93
N SER A 667 15.31 3.67 2.55
CA SER A 667 16.45 2.75 2.53
C SER A 667 16.72 2.23 1.12
N ALA A 668 15.68 1.84 0.38
CA ALA A 668 15.77 1.40 -1.00
C ALA A 668 16.31 2.51 -1.91
N TRP A 669 15.80 3.73 -1.78
CA TRP A 669 16.26 4.88 -2.54
C TRP A 669 17.72 5.23 -2.26
N THR A 670 18.10 5.31 -0.97
CA THR A 670 19.47 5.64 -0.59
C THR A 670 20.45 4.59 -1.10
N LEU A 671 20.15 3.31 -0.86
CA LEU A 671 21.02 2.21 -1.32
C LEU A 671 21.04 2.13 -2.84
N GLY A 672 19.89 2.29 -3.50
CA GLY A 672 19.79 2.30 -4.96
C GLY A 672 20.64 3.40 -5.59
N VAL A 673 20.51 4.64 -5.11
CA VAL A 673 21.31 5.77 -5.61
C VAL A 673 22.81 5.55 -5.39
N VAL A 674 23.22 5.11 -4.19
CA VAL A 674 24.64 4.85 -3.88
C VAL A 674 25.23 3.77 -4.78
N VAL A 675 24.54 2.64 -4.97
CA VAL A 675 25.03 1.54 -5.80
C VAL A 675 25.17 1.96 -7.27
N HIS A 676 24.19 2.73 -7.79
CA HIS A 676 24.27 3.18 -9.19
C HIS A 676 25.32 4.27 -9.42
N ILE A 677 25.52 5.18 -8.45
CA ILE A 677 26.63 6.15 -8.50
C ILE A 677 27.97 5.42 -8.49
N LEU A 678 28.13 4.42 -7.60
CA LEU A 678 29.36 3.63 -7.55
C LEU A 678 29.61 2.90 -8.89
N ALA A 679 28.57 2.30 -9.45
CA ALA A 679 28.64 1.67 -10.77
C ALA A 679 29.06 2.68 -11.85
N GLY A 680 28.39 3.83 -11.94
CA GLY A 680 28.73 4.85 -12.94
C GLY A 680 30.16 5.36 -12.82
N ILE A 681 30.64 5.61 -11.59
CA ILE A 681 32.05 6.00 -11.35
C ILE A 681 33.01 4.91 -11.83
N LEU A 682 32.74 3.63 -11.49
CA LEU A 682 33.58 2.52 -11.95
C LEU A 682 33.60 2.42 -13.47
N GLY A 683 32.43 2.58 -14.11
CA GLY A 683 32.32 2.61 -15.57
C GLY A 683 33.12 3.73 -16.21
N LEU A 684 32.96 4.96 -15.72
CA LEU A 684 33.71 6.12 -16.22
C LEU A 684 35.22 5.97 -16.03
N LEU A 685 35.70 5.42 -14.90
CA LEU A 685 37.11 5.13 -14.68
C LEU A 685 37.62 4.08 -15.68
N THR A 686 36.85 3.03 -15.96
CA THR A 686 37.18 2.05 -16.97
C THR A 686 37.29 2.70 -18.36
N MET A 687 36.31 3.55 -18.70
CA MET A 687 36.35 4.27 -20.00
C MET A 687 37.52 5.22 -20.12
N ALA A 688 37.88 5.92 -19.00
CA ALA A 688 39.07 6.78 -18.98
C ALA A 688 40.37 5.97 -19.20
N ALA A 689 40.47 4.79 -18.57
CA ALA A 689 41.62 3.91 -18.78
C ALA A 689 41.70 3.43 -20.26
N LEU A 690 40.57 3.05 -20.87
CA LEU A 690 40.51 2.66 -22.28
C LEU A 690 40.84 3.83 -23.21
N ALA A 691 40.40 5.05 -22.90
CA ALA A 691 40.76 6.25 -23.66
C ALA A 691 42.26 6.57 -23.59
N ILE A 692 42.95 6.23 -22.48
CA ILE A 692 44.38 6.40 -22.32
C ILE A 692 45.15 5.33 -23.06
N THR A 693 44.77 4.06 -22.98
CA THR A 693 45.48 2.92 -23.54
C THR A 693 45.21 2.70 -25.03
N GLY A 694 44.09 3.20 -25.56
CA GLY A 694 43.66 2.97 -26.92
C GLY A 694 43.13 1.56 -27.18
N SER A 695 42.79 0.78 -26.17
CA SER A 695 42.36 -0.63 -26.27
C SER A 695 40.92 -0.73 -26.78
N VAL A 696 40.72 -0.54 -28.08
CA VAL A 696 39.40 -0.57 -28.77
C VAL A 696 38.75 -1.96 -28.73
N GLU A 697 39.55 -3.01 -28.66
CA GLU A 697 39.08 -4.41 -28.70
C GLU A 697 38.12 -4.76 -27.56
N LEU A 698 38.21 -4.04 -26.43
CA LEU A 698 37.32 -4.21 -25.27
C LEU A 698 35.99 -3.48 -25.43
N LEU A 699 35.88 -2.51 -26.34
CA LEU A 699 34.67 -1.71 -26.57
C LEU A 699 33.68 -2.44 -27.50
N THR A 700 33.37 -3.70 -27.19
CA THR A 700 32.38 -4.46 -27.95
C THR A 700 30.97 -4.19 -27.44
N PRO A 701 29.91 -4.24 -28.28
CA PRO A 701 28.51 -4.11 -27.87
C PRO A 701 28.13 -5.11 -26.79
N VAL A 702 28.73 -6.32 -26.81
CA VAL A 702 28.50 -7.38 -25.83
C VAL A 702 29.02 -6.96 -24.44
N ASN A 703 30.24 -6.40 -24.39
CA ASN A 703 30.83 -5.98 -23.10
C ASN A 703 30.06 -4.82 -22.47
N VAL A 704 29.58 -3.87 -23.27
CA VAL A 704 28.73 -2.75 -22.77
C VAL A 704 27.41 -3.28 -22.28
N LEU A 705 26.74 -4.16 -23.02
CA LEU A 705 25.50 -4.76 -22.59
C LEU A 705 25.67 -5.63 -21.33
N LEU A 706 26.76 -6.40 -21.25
CA LEU A 706 27.09 -7.22 -20.09
C LEU A 706 27.30 -6.34 -18.83
N TYR A 707 28.00 -5.21 -18.99
CA TYR A 707 28.15 -4.23 -17.91
C TYR A 707 26.80 -3.74 -17.41
N GLN A 708 25.89 -3.37 -18.31
CA GLN A 708 24.53 -2.94 -17.96
C GLN A 708 23.77 -4.04 -17.22
N LEU A 709 23.83 -5.30 -17.70
CA LEU A 709 23.15 -6.44 -17.10
C LEU A 709 23.71 -6.80 -15.71
N ILE A 710 25.02 -6.75 -15.51
CA ILE A 710 25.68 -7.02 -14.23
C ILE A 710 25.15 -6.06 -13.15
N TRP A 711 25.06 -4.76 -13.46
CA TRP A 711 24.57 -3.77 -12.51
C TRP A 711 23.04 -3.74 -12.39
N MET A 712 22.33 -4.26 -13.38
CA MET A 712 20.87 -4.37 -13.34
C MET A 712 20.39 -5.32 -12.25
N VAL A 713 21.10 -6.43 -11.99
CA VAL A 713 20.72 -7.41 -10.98
C VAL A 713 20.68 -6.79 -9.57
N PRO A 714 21.78 -6.24 -9.01
CA PRO A 714 21.73 -5.60 -7.69
C PRO A 714 20.79 -4.38 -7.69
N GLY A 715 20.74 -3.59 -8.75
CA GLY A 715 19.84 -2.46 -8.89
C GLY A 715 18.37 -2.86 -8.73
N LEU A 716 17.92 -3.90 -9.42
CA LEU A 716 16.56 -4.41 -9.31
C LEU A 716 16.29 -5.10 -7.96
N MET A 717 17.27 -5.85 -7.41
CA MET A 717 17.13 -6.50 -6.11
C MET A 717 16.87 -5.48 -4.98
N ILE A 718 17.56 -4.35 -5.00
CA ILE A 718 17.37 -3.28 -4.01
C ILE A 718 15.92 -2.76 -4.02
N THR A 719 15.29 -2.70 -5.18
CA THR A 719 13.90 -2.23 -5.28
C THR A 719 12.90 -3.13 -4.56
N PHE A 720 13.24 -4.42 -4.34
CA PHE A 720 12.41 -5.35 -3.59
C PHE A 720 12.43 -5.14 -2.08
N LEU A 721 13.34 -4.33 -1.52
CA LEU A 721 13.34 -4.01 -0.09
C LEU A 721 12.01 -3.43 0.40
N THR A 722 11.23 -2.81 -0.48
CA THR A 722 9.89 -2.32 -0.17
C THR A 722 8.81 -3.42 -0.18
N LYS A 723 9.11 -4.61 -0.71
CA LYS A 723 8.17 -5.75 -0.67
C LYS A 723 8.12 -6.47 0.68
N THR A 724 9.18 -6.38 1.46
CA THR A 724 9.35 -7.14 2.72
C THR A 724 8.58 -6.55 3.91
N ILE A 725 7.73 -5.56 3.66
CA ILE A 725 6.93 -4.87 4.68
C ILE A 725 5.52 -5.41 4.70
#